data_331c36d5c6d51e7c1d3f3c677435dacf
#
_entry.id   331c36d5c6d51e7c1d3f3c677435dacf
#
_cell.length_a   1.000
_cell.length_b   1.000
_cell.length_c   1.000
_cell.angle_alpha   90.00
_cell.angle_beta   90.00
_cell.angle_gamma   90.00
#
_symmetry.space_group_name_H-M   'P 1'
#
loop_
_entity.id
_entity.type
_entity.pdbx_description
1 polymer ?
#
loop_
_entity_poly.entity_id
_entity_poly.type
_entity_poly.pdbx_seq_one_letter_code
_entity_poly.pdbx_strand_id
1 'polypeptide(L)'
;MLLAVMLLLTLCACGNGAAPDVTPAPEPSAETLNYDVPCAVTATNEYPFEGGWNIKDLARIGNTLLLAASQSGNYRAALADYTVSDDDTVSLSPVRELSIPDLTGRGMPYISCVTAGEDGCFYVVSAELPKVYFSDGALTTNDGYTGEYTICRFSPAGELLGTIELHDWENGGITRLAAVSDGRLLVYSVDFFDMNNYAERNYYIAALSADGSVKAAETLDSGLFGSKAIGDKFYGMFASLDASNEYVAIDPDTAEVSPIAGQENLPHDCPISWIESCDEGSEWIVLIGSDFYSIDPAAGSAELVLSYDEFAQSSLRIDALSKLGDGLYAVANGGDALVLLRRAPIDSSGRQIVKVACCDAGFTANPAVLALNSTDDKYFYVMTETTKQELALRLTAGDVPDLVLMSSSYLDEAGDMVNTASNVFADLYPYLDADPELGRDSFLPNMLDGLTTNGELHALYNSTEIISLSALEKYVGDGKNLSIDDYRRIIAENDELAAMFGPWMTKSNLLGWICSTCINDYVDYANGTCDFNNDSFKALLEWCSEMNPDYEGEVMPEGYVTYSEDEALLHLNDYMNIATLANSMYPINVGFPGGAGNGSYYSCVYAMGMAIPAAAENKDGAWNFIRSQLVLQAQTWSEDAIASLPVNMEAMQRCIDAIAVNDPTQAARLTELLNGITTVISGSDVAIRETIIDCGKAYFNGDRSLDDTAAMIQDKLSLYMAERYGW
;
A
#
# COMPACT_ATOMS: atom_id res chain seq x y z
N MET A 1 8.39 -9.94 -33.83
CA MET A 1 8.08 -9.33 -35.13
C MET A 1 6.57 -9.23 -35.40
N LEU A 2 5.73 -10.13 -34.88
CA LEU A 2 4.26 -10.02 -35.00
C LEU A 2 3.63 -8.98 -34.07
N LEU A 3 4.13 -8.78 -32.85
CA LEU A 3 3.60 -7.77 -31.91
C LEU A 3 3.78 -6.31 -32.41
N ALA A 4 4.87 -6.01 -33.10
CA ALA A 4 5.11 -4.69 -33.71
C ALA A 4 4.15 -4.40 -34.87
N VAL A 5 3.58 -5.42 -35.51
CA VAL A 5 2.62 -5.27 -36.60
C VAL A 5 1.19 -5.06 -36.07
N MET A 6 0.84 -5.60 -34.90
CA MET A 6 -0.49 -5.41 -34.31
C MET A 6 -0.67 -3.99 -33.72
N LEU A 7 0.36 -3.39 -33.12
CA LEU A 7 0.29 -1.99 -32.64
C LEU A 7 0.14 -0.97 -33.75
N LEU A 8 0.57 -1.29 -34.98
CA LEU A 8 0.42 -0.43 -36.18
C LEU A 8 -0.96 -0.54 -36.84
N LEU A 9 -1.73 -1.58 -36.58
CA LEU A 9 -3.05 -1.79 -37.22
C LEU A 9 -4.22 -1.16 -36.42
N THR A 10 -4.05 -0.86 -35.15
CA THR A 10 -5.09 -0.17 -34.35
C THR A 10 -5.12 1.34 -34.55
N LEU A 11 -4.13 1.94 -35.18
CA LEU A 11 -4.06 3.39 -35.48
C LEU A 11 -4.57 3.79 -36.89
N CYS A 12 -5.03 2.87 -37.71
CA CYS A 12 -5.40 3.11 -39.14
C CYS A 12 -6.90 3.13 -39.44
N ALA A 13 -7.79 3.26 -38.49
CA ALA A 13 -9.22 3.28 -38.76
C ALA A 13 -9.92 4.57 -38.32
N CYS A 14 -9.50 5.74 -38.80
CA CYS A 14 -10.36 6.93 -38.96
C CYS A 14 -9.62 8.06 -39.70
N GLY A 15 -10.09 8.42 -40.91
CA GLY A 15 -9.96 9.75 -41.49
C GLY A 15 -8.98 9.93 -42.63
N ASN A 16 -9.52 10.06 -43.86
CA ASN A 16 -8.84 10.62 -45.01
C ASN A 16 -8.44 12.06 -44.77
N GLY A 17 -7.19 12.32 -44.37
CA GLY A 17 -6.53 13.61 -44.38
C GLY A 17 -5.07 13.41 -44.82
N ALA A 18 -4.60 14.24 -45.75
CA ALA A 18 -3.23 14.19 -46.27
C ALA A 18 -2.21 14.17 -45.14
N ALA A 19 -1.32 13.17 -45.18
CA ALA A 19 -0.26 12.99 -44.17
C ALA A 19 0.68 14.23 -44.16
N PRO A 20 0.96 14.80 -42.98
CA PRO A 20 2.10 15.69 -42.84
C PRO A 20 3.40 14.87 -42.93
N ASP A 21 4.41 15.46 -43.54
CA ASP A 21 5.77 14.95 -43.64
C ASP A 21 6.33 14.73 -42.23
N VAL A 22 6.22 13.50 -41.70
CA VAL A 22 6.74 13.13 -40.38
C VAL A 22 8.18 12.71 -40.60
N THR A 23 9.11 13.56 -40.23
CA THR A 23 10.50 13.16 -39.98
C THR A 23 10.45 11.97 -39.03
N PRO A 24 11.09 10.82 -39.29
CA PRO A 24 11.10 9.69 -38.34
C PRO A 24 11.64 10.20 -37.02
N ALA A 25 10.92 9.92 -35.94
CA ALA A 25 11.43 10.14 -34.58
C ALA A 25 12.81 9.46 -34.49
N PRO A 26 13.79 10.08 -33.83
CA PRO A 26 15.05 9.42 -33.58
C PRO A 26 14.76 8.06 -32.92
N GLU A 27 15.40 7.00 -33.43
CA GLU A 27 15.39 5.71 -32.74
C GLU A 27 15.75 5.96 -31.30
N PRO A 28 14.97 5.49 -30.31
CA PRO A 28 15.35 5.60 -28.93
C PRO A 28 16.74 4.95 -28.81
N SER A 29 17.76 5.75 -28.48
CA SER A 29 19.05 5.21 -28.07
C SER A 29 18.74 4.26 -26.95
N ALA A 30 19.21 3.02 -27.04
CA ALA A 30 19.15 2.09 -25.93
C ALA A 30 19.88 2.75 -24.75
N GLU A 31 19.12 3.46 -23.89
CA GLU A 31 19.62 3.89 -22.61
C GLU A 31 19.84 2.59 -21.84
N THR A 32 21.11 2.23 -21.68
CA THR A 32 21.52 1.16 -20.79
C THR A 32 20.92 1.47 -19.42
N LEU A 33 20.11 0.54 -18.89
CA LEU A 33 19.57 0.64 -17.54
C LEU A 33 20.73 1.01 -16.59
N ASN A 34 20.67 2.21 -16.05
CA ASN A 34 21.63 2.64 -15.05
C ASN A 34 21.11 2.13 -13.71
N TYR A 35 21.56 0.95 -13.31
CA TYR A 35 21.22 0.37 -12.02
C TYR A 35 22.09 1.05 -10.95
N ASP A 36 21.47 1.91 -10.16
CA ASP A 36 22.14 2.49 -9.00
C ASP A 36 22.50 1.39 -7.98
N VAL A 37 23.62 1.57 -7.30
CA VAL A 37 24.02 0.64 -6.24
C VAL A 37 23.02 0.79 -5.09
N PRO A 38 22.25 -0.27 -4.74
CA PRO A 38 21.27 -0.14 -3.69
C PRO A 38 21.91 0.15 -2.35
N CYS A 39 21.24 0.96 -1.55
CA CYS A 39 21.56 1.17 -0.15
C CYS A 39 20.69 0.26 0.72
N ALA A 40 21.20 -0.11 1.88
CA ALA A 40 20.41 -0.75 2.91
C ALA A 40 20.37 0.14 4.16
N VAL A 41 19.20 0.14 4.80
CA VAL A 41 19.00 0.78 6.09
C VAL A 41 19.00 -0.29 7.17
N THR A 42 19.93 -0.17 8.12
CA THR A 42 19.95 -0.99 9.33
C THR A 42 19.41 -0.19 10.49
N ALA A 43 18.66 -0.83 11.38
CA ALA A 43 18.04 -0.23 12.54
C ALA A 43 18.60 -0.82 13.84
N THR A 44 18.87 0.04 14.82
CA THR A 44 19.18 -0.35 16.20
C THR A 44 18.26 0.40 17.15
N ASN A 45 17.85 -0.26 18.24
CA ASN A 45 16.92 0.30 19.21
C ASN A 45 17.68 0.78 20.45
N GLU A 46 17.41 2.01 20.86
CA GLU A 46 17.86 2.61 22.13
C GLU A 46 16.63 2.89 23.01
N TYR A 47 16.75 2.63 24.30
CA TYR A 47 15.66 2.80 25.26
C TYR A 47 15.99 3.93 26.24
N PRO A 48 15.79 5.21 25.84
CA PRO A 48 16.19 6.36 26.66
C PRO A 48 15.35 6.52 27.93
N PHE A 49 14.13 6.00 27.94
CA PHE A 49 13.23 6.05 29.10
C PHE A 49 13.03 4.68 29.73
N GLU A 50 13.18 4.59 31.06
CA GLU A 50 12.81 3.36 31.79
C GLU A 50 11.30 3.23 31.93
N GLY A 51 10.77 1.99 31.83
CA GLY A 51 9.37 1.68 32.15
C GLY A 51 8.40 1.75 30.98
N GLY A 52 8.86 1.69 29.72
CA GLY A 52 7.99 1.54 28.52
C GLY A 52 7.24 2.83 28.15
N TRP A 53 7.95 3.94 28.08
CA TRP A 53 7.45 5.23 27.57
C TRP A 53 7.55 5.27 26.05
N ASN A 54 6.44 5.52 25.37
CA ASN A 54 6.39 5.62 23.92
C ASN A 54 6.90 6.98 23.43
N ILE A 55 7.94 6.98 22.63
CA ILE A 55 8.52 8.18 22.01
C ILE A 55 7.62 8.59 20.83
N LYS A 56 7.09 9.82 20.93
CA LYS A 56 6.10 10.35 19.97
C LYS A 56 6.66 11.37 19.01
N ASP A 57 7.65 12.14 19.48
CA ASP A 57 8.20 13.24 18.72
C ASP A 57 9.64 13.50 19.16
N LEU A 58 10.44 14.09 18.28
CA LEU A 58 11.82 14.42 18.56
C LEU A 58 12.25 15.67 17.79
N ALA A 59 13.27 16.36 18.33
CA ALA A 59 13.89 17.51 17.69
C ALA A 59 15.37 17.56 18.05
N ARG A 60 16.23 18.21 17.24
CA ARG A 60 17.69 18.23 17.42
C ARG A 60 18.29 19.64 17.35
N ILE A 61 19.23 19.93 18.24
CA ILE A 61 20.14 21.07 18.12
C ILE A 61 21.57 20.59 18.36
N GLY A 62 22.41 20.70 17.35
CA GLY A 62 23.78 20.19 17.41
C GLY A 62 23.80 18.69 17.70
N ASN A 63 24.41 18.29 18.81
CA ASN A 63 24.47 16.88 19.26
C ASN A 63 23.49 16.57 20.39
N THR A 64 22.44 17.38 20.56
CA THR A 64 21.44 17.17 21.60
C THR A 64 20.08 16.93 20.95
N LEU A 65 19.43 15.82 21.32
CA LEU A 65 18.07 15.48 20.96
C LEU A 65 17.10 15.90 22.07
N LEU A 66 15.99 16.51 21.70
CA LEU A 66 14.81 16.65 22.53
C LEU A 66 13.86 15.51 22.18
N LEU A 67 13.42 14.76 23.17
CA LEU A 67 12.51 13.63 23.04
C LEU A 67 11.21 13.93 23.78
N ALA A 68 10.08 13.79 23.11
CA ALA A 68 8.76 13.80 23.73
C ALA A 68 8.21 12.38 23.83
N ALA A 69 7.75 11.97 24.99
CA ALA A 69 7.25 10.64 25.25
C ALA A 69 5.93 10.64 26.02
N SER A 70 5.12 9.59 25.82
CA SER A 70 3.86 9.40 26.51
C SER A 70 3.71 7.98 27.08
N GLN A 71 3.01 7.85 28.21
CA GLN A 71 2.64 6.58 28.82
C GLN A 71 1.32 6.70 29.56
N SER A 72 0.30 5.99 29.15
CA SER A 72 -1.01 5.95 29.86
C SER A 72 -1.58 7.34 30.20
N GLY A 73 -1.49 8.29 29.25
CA GLY A 73 -1.97 9.67 29.43
C GLY A 73 -1.03 10.60 30.19
N ASN A 74 0.15 10.14 30.56
CA ASN A 74 1.23 10.98 31.10
C ASN A 74 2.21 11.34 29.98
N TYR A 75 2.84 12.51 30.09
CA TYR A 75 3.77 13.03 29.08
C TYR A 75 5.07 13.50 29.71
N ARG A 76 6.17 13.32 28.98
CA ARG A 76 7.50 13.75 29.37
C ARG A 76 8.23 14.39 28.19
N ALA A 77 9.08 15.35 28.49
CA ALA A 77 10.11 15.79 27.56
C ALA A 77 11.48 15.68 28.23
N ALA A 78 12.46 15.25 27.49
CA ALA A 78 13.83 15.08 27.99
C ALA A 78 14.86 15.34 26.90
N LEU A 79 16.06 15.72 27.28
CA LEU A 79 17.21 15.90 26.41
C LEU A 79 18.17 14.72 26.54
N ALA A 80 18.71 14.26 25.41
CA ALA A 80 19.78 13.27 25.33
C ALA A 80 20.87 13.80 24.40
N ASP A 81 22.13 13.79 24.86
CA ASP A 81 23.24 14.07 23.95
C ASP A 81 23.68 12.79 23.25
N TYR A 82 24.06 12.88 21.98
CA TYR A 82 24.58 11.75 21.25
C TYR A 82 26.00 11.98 20.77
N THR A 83 26.70 10.88 20.55
CA THR A 83 28.03 10.86 19.94
C THR A 83 28.07 9.85 18.82
N VAL A 84 28.74 10.18 17.74
CA VAL A 84 28.98 9.27 16.61
C VAL A 84 30.46 8.91 16.65
N SER A 85 30.77 7.61 16.71
CA SER A 85 32.13 7.08 16.67
C SER A 85 32.67 6.96 15.23
N ASP A 86 33.96 6.68 15.08
CA ASP A 86 34.62 6.56 13.77
C ASP A 86 34.05 5.40 12.90
N ASP A 87 33.34 4.45 13.49
CA ASP A 87 32.66 3.33 12.82
C ASP A 87 31.16 3.59 12.61
N ASP A 88 30.73 4.85 12.71
CA ASP A 88 29.35 5.30 12.58
C ASP A 88 28.38 4.72 13.63
N THR A 89 28.90 4.24 14.76
CA THR A 89 28.03 3.82 15.87
C THR A 89 27.56 5.06 16.66
N VAL A 90 26.24 5.17 16.82
CA VAL A 90 25.61 6.24 17.64
C VAL A 90 25.43 5.74 19.06
N SER A 91 25.80 6.59 20.03
CA SER A 91 25.61 6.32 21.45
C SER A 91 24.91 7.51 22.11
N LEU A 92 23.91 7.23 22.94
CA LEU A 92 23.15 8.23 23.68
C LEU A 92 23.67 8.39 25.13
N SER A 93 23.67 9.62 25.61
CA SER A 93 23.83 9.88 27.04
C SER A 93 22.53 9.55 27.80
N PRO A 94 22.58 9.34 29.13
CA PRO A 94 21.36 9.28 29.92
C PRO A 94 20.51 10.55 29.74
N VAL A 95 19.20 10.38 29.68
CA VAL A 95 18.26 11.50 29.47
C VAL A 95 18.26 12.47 30.64
N ARG A 96 18.12 13.75 30.33
CA ARG A 96 17.91 14.85 31.29
C ARG A 96 16.48 15.34 31.15
N GLU A 97 15.64 15.01 32.15
CA GLU A 97 14.22 15.42 32.16
C GLU A 97 14.08 16.94 32.12
N LEU A 98 13.15 17.44 31.32
CA LEU A 98 12.78 18.84 31.32
C LEU A 98 11.66 19.10 32.31
N SER A 99 11.78 20.20 33.08
CA SER A 99 10.72 20.62 33.97
C SER A 99 9.72 21.49 33.22
N ILE A 100 8.63 20.89 32.76
CA ILE A 100 7.53 21.59 32.07
C ILE A 100 6.60 22.12 33.16
N PRO A 101 6.35 23.44 33.23
CA PRO A 101 5.43 24.01 34.21
C PRO A 101 4.02 23.47 34.03
N ASP A 102 3.39 23.01 35.11
CA ASP A 102 1.96 22.74 35.14
C ASP A 102 1.21 24.05 35.43
N LEU A 103 0.87 24.76 34.38
CA LEU A 103 0.17 26.05 34.50
C LEU A 103 -1.32 25.90 34.74
N THR A 104 -1.86 24.73 34.48
CA THR A 104 -3.30 24.43 34.65
C THR A 104 -3.63 23.99 36.08
N GLY A 105 -2.64 23.56 36.85
CA GLY A 105 -2.80 23.04 38.20
C GLY A 105 -3.53 21.71 38.30
N ARG A 106 -3.65 20.97 37.17
CA ARG A 106 -4.41 19.71 37.04
C ARG A 106 -3.56 18.47 36.93
N GLY A 107 -2.25 18.58 36.94
CA GLY A 107 -1.33 17.45 36.84
C GLY A 107 -0.44 17.50 35.60
N MET A 108 -0.15 16.37 34.96
CA MET A 108 0.84 16.32 33.87
C MET A 108 0.33 17.00 32.60
N PRO A 109 1.15 17.91 32.01
CA PRO A 109 0.78 18.55 30.74
C PRO A 109 0.76 17.52 29.59
N TYR A 110 -0.21 17.64 28.71
CA TYR A 110 -0.20 16.97 27.40
C TYR A 110 0.81 17.70 26.52
N ILE A 111 1.77 16.98 25.91
CA ILE A 111 2.70 17.55 24.94
C ILE A 111 2.12 17.32 23.55
N SER A 112 1.82 18.41 22.82
CA SER A 112 1.25 18.32 21.49
C SER A 112 2.32 18.23 20.40
N CYS A 113 3.42 18.97 20.52
CA CYS A 113 4.58 18.88 19.64
C CYS A 113 5.84 19.42 20.30
N VAL A 114 6.99 19.04 19.74
CA VAL A 114 8.29 19.61 20.07
C VAL A 114 8.99 20.09 18.81
N THR A 115 9.87 21.10 18.93
CA THR A 115 10.67 21.55 17.78
C THR A 115 11.97 22.20 18.24
N ALA A 116 12.91 22.33 17.31
CA ALA A 116 14.12 23.10 17.43
C ALA A 116 14.00 24.39 16.63
N GLY A 117 14.27 25.52 17.26
CA GLY A 117 14.22 26.83 16.62
C GLY A 117 15.56 27.25 16.02
N GLU A 118 15.51 28.07 14.97
CA GLU A 118 16.67 28.72 14.37
C GLU A 118 17.39 29.68 15.33
N ASP A 119 16.75 30.04 16.45
CA ASP A 119 17.34 30.80 17.56
C ASP A 119 18.21 29.95 18.49
N GLY A 120 18.38 28.66 18.17
CA GLY A 120 19.15 27.69 18.93
C GLY A 120 18.51 27.25 20.25
N CYS A 121 17.19 27.35 20.36
CA CYS A 121 16.41 26.91 21.51
C CYS A 121 15.47 25.77 21.16
N PHE A 122 15.22 24.87 22.11
CA PHE A 122 14.16 23.88 22.01
C PHE A 122 12.82 24.46 22.47
N TYR A 123 11.76 24.04 21.83
CA TYR A 123 10.39 24.41 22.15
C TYR A 123 9.55 23.16 22.44
N VAL A 124 8.77 23.23 23.51
CA VAL A 124 7.79 22.22 23.89
C VAL A 124 6.43 22.88 23.98
N VAL A 125 5.48 22.43 23.19
CA VAL A 125 4.09 22.91 23.27
C VAL A 125 3.30 21.95 24.15
N SER A 126 2.84 22.46 25.29
CA SER A 126 1.95 21.74 26.18
C SER A 126 0.55 22.30 26.12
N ALA A 127 -0.44 21.43 26.26
CA ALA A 127 -1.84 21.76 26.18
C ALA A 127 -2.65 21.12 27.31
N GLU A 128 -3.77 21.71 27.67
CA GLU A 128 -4.81 21.04 28.43
C GLU A 128 -5.71 20.28 27.44
N LEU A 129 -5.86 18.97 27.62
CA LEU A 129 -6.78 18.18 26.77
C LEU A 129 -8.23 18.62 27.01
N PRO A 130 -9.01 18.85 25.95
CA PRO A 130 -10.44 19.05 26.07
C PRO A 130 -11.07 17.84 26.76
N LYS A 131 -12.02 18.12 27.67
CA LYS A 131 -12.84 17.06 28.25
C LYS A 131 -13.77 16.52 27.19
N VAL A 132 -13.44 15.36 26.68
CA VAL A 132 -14.30 14.61 25.76
C VAL A 132 -15.31 13.83 26.60
N TYR A 133 -16.59 14.04 26.36
CA TYR A 133 -17.66 13.29 27.01
C TYR A 133 -18.33 12.36 26.00
N PHE A 134 -18.54 11.11 26.41
CA PHE A 134 -19.45 10.21 25.71
C PHE A 134 -20.87 10.49 26.21
N SER A 135 -21.74 11.01 25.36
CA SER A 135 -23.16 11.11 25.62
C SER A 135 -23.94 10.51 24.45
N ASP A 136 -24.89 9.63 24.78
CA ASP A 136 -25.79 8.97 23.84
C ASP A 136 -25.12 8.19 22.69
N GLY A 137 -23.93 7.61 22.96
CA GLY A 137 -23.19 6.81 21.96
C GLY A 137 -22.39 7.64 20.95
N ALA A 138 -22.38 8.96 21.08
CA ALA A 138 -21.55 9.86 20.27
C ALA A 138 -20.49 10.57 21.12
N LEU A 139 -19.33 10.80 20.53
CA LEU A 139 -18.31 11.70 21.07
C LEU A 139 -18.83 13.13 20.92
N THR A 140 -19.19 13.76 22.03
CA THR A 140 -19.58 15.17 22.03
C THR A 140 -18.52 16.00 22.75
N THR A 141 -18.08 17.06 22.10
CA THR A 141 -17.32 18.15 22.72
C THR A 141 -18.26 19.29 23.07
N ASN A 142 -17.92 20.07 24.09
CA ASN A 142 -18.68 21.29 24.37
C ASN A 142 -18.52 22.27 23.19
N ASP A 143 -19.63 22.74 22.63
CA ASP A 143 -19.65 23.87 21.69
C ASP A 143 -18.88 25.06 22.31
N GLY A 144 -17.81 25.50 21.60
CA GLY A 144 -17.03 26.68 22.01
C GLY A 144 -15.80 26.37 22.89
N TYR A 145 -15.17 25.21 22.72
CA TYR A 145 -13.89 24.93 23.42
C TYR A 145 -12.77 25.84 22.90
N THR A 146 -12.23 26.63 23.79
CA THR A 146 -10.99 27.38 23.60
C THR A 146 -9.85 26.60 24.22
N GLY A 147 -8.74 26.40 23.48
CA GLY A 147 -7.57 25.68 23.97
C GLY A 147 -6.71 26.55 24.88
N GLU A 148 -6.20 25.95 25.95
CA GLU A 148 -5.16 26.54 26.79
C GLU A 148 -3.81 25.89 26.41
N TYR A 149 -2.88 26.68 25.88
CA TYR A 149 -1.58 26.21 25.45
C TYR A 149 -0.46 26.97 26.15
N THR A 150 0.62 26.24 26.41
CA THR A 150 1.87 26.81 26.91
C THR A 150 3.01 26.38 26.02
N ILE A 151 3.73 27.36 25.47
CA ILE A 151 4.94 27.12 24.70
C ILE A 151 6.13 27.37 25.63
N CYS A 152 6.85 26.33 26.00
CA CYS A 152 8.03 26.40 26.82
C CYS A 152 9.29 26.46 25.96
N ARG A 153 10.15 27.43 26.18
CA ARG A 153 11.44 27.62 25.51
C ARG A 153 12.58 27.16 26.38
N PHE A 154 13.41 26.26 25.92
CA PHE A 154 14.54 25.70 26.66
C PHE A 154 15.86 25.93 25.92
N SER A 155 16.93 26.15 26.70
CA SER A 155 18.29 26.07 26.16
C SER A 155 18.66 24.62 25.82
N PRO A 156 19.69 24.35 24.97
CA PRO A 156 20.23 23.01 24.77
C PRO A 156 20.76 22.34 26.04
N ALA A 157 21.07 23.12 27.10
CA ALA A 157 21.42 22.60 28.41
C ALA A 157 20.22 22.15 29.26
N GLY A 158 18.98 22.44 28.82
CA GLY A 158 17.74 22.10 29.52
C GLY A 158 17.24 23.19 30.48
N GLU A 159 17.79 24.41 30.42
CA GLU A 159 17.32 25.52 31.21
C GLU A 159 16.07 26.16 30.61
N LEU A 160 14.99 26.29 31.37
CA LEU A 160 13.79 27.00 30.94
C LEU A 160 14.09 28.50 30.81
N LEU A 161 14.05 29.00 29.58
CA LEU A 161 14.35 30.40 29.27
C LEU A 161 13.13 31.32 29.33
N GLY A 162 11.93 30.72 29.15
CA GLY A 162 10.68 31.46 29.21
C GLY A 162 9.48 30.57 28.80
N THR A 163 8.30 31.13 29.09
CA THR A 163 7.01 30.51 28.69
C THR A 163 6.17 31.55 27.97
N ILE A 164 5.40 31.08 27.00
CA ILE A 164 4.38 31.83 26.30
C ILE A 164 3.05 31.13 26.57
N GLU A 165 2.09 31.84 27.13
CA GLU A 165 0.77 31.34 27.44
C GLU A 165 -0.19 31.84 26.37
N LEU A 166 -0.93 30.89 25.73
CA LEU A 166 -1.97 31.18 24.76
C LEU A 166 -3.30 30.78 25.41
N HIS A 167 -4.00 31.80 25.92
CA HIS A 167 -5.31 31.63 26.53
C HIS A 167 -6.42 31.78 25.52
N ASP A 168 -7.51 31.06 25.73
CA ASP A 168 -8.71 31.15 24.89
C ASP A 168 -8.37 30.99 23.38
N TRP A 169 -7.49 30.05 23.06
CA TRP A 169 -7.09 29.79 21.67
C TRP A 169 -8.27 29.18 20.89
N GLU A 170 -8.83 29.93 19.95
CA GLU A 170 -10.05 29.57 19.22
C GLU A 170 -9.79 28.83 17.88
N ASN A 171 -8.53 28.70 17.45
CA ASN A 171 -8.17 28.19 16.14
C ASN A 171 -7.76 26.68 16.16
N GLY A 172 -8.53 25.84 16.83
CA GLY A 172 -8.28 24.39 16.86
C GLY A 172 -7.08 23.96 17.72
N GLY A 173 -6.70 22.69 17.59
CA GLY A 173 -5.56 22.11 18.31
C GLY A 173 -4.23 22.43 17.67
N ILE A 174 -3.27 22.97 18.44
CA ILE A 174 -1.92 23.22 17.97
C ILE A 174 -1.22 21.88 17.78
N THR A 175 -0.80 21.60 16.55
CA THR A 175 -0.12 20.36 16.18
C THR A 175 1.33 20.57 15.77
N ARG A 176 1.71 21.80 15.37
CA ARG A 176 3.09 22.12 14.97
C ARG A 176 3.48 23.53 15.38
N LEU A 177 4.76 23.69 15.57
CA LEU A 177 5.41 24.96 15.88
C LEU A 177 6.71 25.07 15.07
N ALA A 178 6.99 26.27 14.53
CA ALA A 178 8.30 26.60 14.00
C ALA A 178 8.76 27.94 14.60
N ALA A 179 10.08 28.11 14.80
CA ALA A 179 10.67 29.32 15.39
C ALA A 179 11.82 29.83 14.54
N VAL A 180 11.77 31.11 14.09
CA VAL A 180 12.85 31.77 13.35
C VAL A 180 13.93 32.31 14.31
N SER A 181 15.06 32.76 13.74
CA SER A 181 16.27 33.15 14.47
C SER A 181 16.09 34.27 15.48
N ASP A 182 15.10 35.14 15.36
CA ASP A 182 14.76 36.20 16.30
C ASP A 182 13.69 35.84 17.36
N GLY A 183 13.26 34.56 17.35
CA GLY A 183 12.29 34.01 18.29
C GLY A 183 10.81 34.25 17.93
N ARG A 184 10.50 34.80 16.75
CA ARG A 184 9.13 34.80 16.23
C ARG A 184 8.70 33.38 15.91
N LEU A 185 7.42 33.08 16.07
CA LEU A 185 6.88 31.74 15.98
C LEU A 185 5.80 31.67 14.89
N LEU A 186 5.72 30.54 14.20
CA LEU A 186 4.57 30.14 13.43
C LEU A 186 3.92 28.94 14.13
N VAL A 187 2.63 29.07 14.40
CA VAL A 187 1.80 28.01 14.97
C VAL A 187 0.90 27.47 13.85
N TYR A 188 0.83 26.16 13.71
CA TYR A 188 -0.14 25.49 12.88
C TYR A 188 -1.12 24.70 13.76
N SER A 189 -2.40 24.88 13.51
CA SER A 189 -3.47 24.23 14.27
C SER A 189 -4.56 23.70 13.37
N VAL A 190 -5.26 22.68 13.86
CA VAL A 190 -6.31 21.95 13.13
C VAL A 190 -7.55 21.87 14.00
N ASP A 191 -8.70 22.10 13.39
CA ASP A 191 -9.97 21.89 14.05
C ASP A 191 -10.27 20.40 14.13
N PHE A 192 -10.32 19.86 15.37
CA PHE A 192 -10.54 18.43 15.62
C PHE A 192 -12.02 18.04 15.75
N PHE A 193 -12.95 18.97 15.54
CA PHE A 193 -14.29 18.85 16.12
C PHE A 193 -15.31 18.05 15.32
N ASP A 194 -15.02 17.57 14.13
CA ASP A 194 -15.89 16.58 13.50
C ASP A 194 -15.14 15.32 13.10
N MET A 195 -15.07 14.36 14.03
CA MET A 195 -14.51 13.02 13.74
C MET A 195 -15.34 12.23 12.72
N ASN A 196 -16.57 12.68 12.41
CA ASN A 196 -17.46 12.04 11.44
C ASN A 196 -17.40 12.68 10.05
N ASN A 197 -16.80 13.86 9.93
CA ASN A 197 -16.73 14.58 8.65
C ASN A 197 -15.30 15.07 8.35
N TYR A 198 -14.45 14.17 7.88
CA TYR A 198 -13.07 14.48 7.51
C TYR A 198 -12.94 15.51 6.38
N ALA A 199 -14.02 15.77 5.64
CA ALA A 199 -14.04 16.68 4.50
C ALA A 199 -14.21 18.17 4.90
N GLU A 200 -14.60 18.48 6.16
CA GLU A 200 -14.85 19.85 6.62
C GLU A 200 -13.86 20.31 7.72
N ARG A 201 -12.60 19.84 7.66
CA ARG A 201 -11.58 20.31 8.61
C ARG A 201 -11.13 21.72 8.28
N ASN A 202 -11.08 22.59 9.27
CA ASN A 202 -10.47 23.89 9.16
C ASN A 202 -9.00 23.81 9.62
N TYR A 203 -8.13 24.42 8.84
CA TYR A 203 -6.71 24.51 9.12
C TYR A 203 -6.33 25.97 9.34
N TYR A 204 -5.46 26.23 10.30
CA TYR A 204 -5.11 27.59 10.69
C TYR A 204 -3.60 27.74 10.83
N ILE A 205 -3.08 28.88 10.42
CA ILE A 205 -1.73 29.32 10.77
C ILE A 205 -1.79 30.63 11.51
N ALA A 206 -0.90 30.83 12.47
CA ALA A 206 -0.77 32.10 13.18
C ALA A 206 0.69 32.47 13.35
N ALA A 207 1.03 33.69 12.97
CA ALA A 207 2.31 34.33 13.23
C ALA A 207 2.30 34.98 14.61
N LEU A 208 3.24 34.62 15.47
CA LEU A 208 3.38 35.16 16.81
C LEU A 208 4.71 35.92 16.94
N SER A 209 4.70 37.01 17.71
CA SER A 209 5.93 37.62 18.17
C SER A 209 6.63 36.76 19.22
N ALA A 210 7.90 37.04 19.51
CA ALA A 210 8.68 36.32 20.48
C ALA A 210 8.10 36.35 21.92
N ASP A 211 7.20 37.28 22.24
CA ASP A 211 6.45 37.37 23.49
C ASP A 211 5.08 36.66 23.47
N GLY A 212 4.75 36.00 22.32
CA GLY A 212 3.52 35.25 22.13
C GLY A 212 2.32 36.06 21.64
N SER A 213 2.47 37.38 21.46
CA SER A 213 1.36 38.16 20.90
C SER A 213 1.10 37.77 19.44
N VAL A 214 -0.17 37.44 19.11
CA VAL A 214 -0.61 37.12 17.74
C VAL A 214 -0.49 38.35 16.87
N LYS A 215 0.32 38.26 15.80
CA LYS A 215 0.48 39.32 14.80
C LYS A 215 -0.52 39.18 13.67
N ALA A 216 -0.70 37.98 13.18
CA ALA A 216 -1.63 37.64 12.13
C ALA A 216 -2.07 36.19 12.28
N ALA A 217 -3.27 35.86 11.79
CA ALA A 217 -3.75 34.49 11.69
C ALA A 217 -4.58 34.37 10.40
N GLU A 218 -4.40 33.23 9.70
CA GLU A 218 -5.05 32.93 8.45
C GLU A 218 -5.69 31.53 8.51
N THR A 219 -6.85 31.38 7.88
CA THR A 219 -7.47 30.08 7.66
C THR A 219 -6.99 29.53 6.32
N LEU A 220 -6.62 28.27 6.28
CA LEU A 220 -6.11 27.61 5.10
C LEU A 220 -7.17 26.72 4.47
N ASP A 221 -7.21 26.67 3.14
CA ASP A 221 -8.13 25.80 2.39
C ASP A 221 -7.70 24.32 2.39
N SER A 222 -6.44 24.05 2.74
CA SER A 222 -5.90 22.68 2.79
C SER A 222 -4.91 22.50 3.93
N GLY A 223 -4.63 21.24 4.30
CA GLY A 223 -3.70 20.90 5.38
C GLY A 223 -2.26 21.27 5.02
N LEU A 224 -1.55 21.90 5.96
CA LEU A 224 -0.12 22.15 5.87
C LEU A 224 0.64 20.92 6.39
N PHE A 225 1.32 20.25 5.49
CA PHE A 225 2.17 19.11 5.80
C PHE A 225 3.62 19.59 5.86
N GLY A 226 4.23 19.45 7.02
CA GLY A 226 5.58 19.91 7.25
C GLY A 226 5.70 21.43 7.22
N SER A 227 6.07 22.02 8.34
CA SER A 227 6.48 23.41 8.42
C SER A 227 7.88 23.50 9.02
N LYS A 228 8.72 24.33 8.45
CA LYS A 228 10.10 24.52 8.87
C LYS A 228 10.46 26.00 8.90
N ALA A 229 11.13 26.42 9.95
CA ALA A 229 11.85 27.69 9.96
C ALA A 229 13.24 27.48 9.36
N ILE A 230 13.62 28.31 8.39
CA ILE A 230 14.97 28.36 7.83
C ILE A 230 15.38 29.83 7.77
N GLY A 231 16.36 30.20 8.57
CA GLY A 231 16.80 31.57 8.72
C GLY A 231 15.72 32.46 9.36
N ASP A 232 15.20 33.41 8.59
CA ASP A 232 14.16 34.36 9.01
C ASP A 232 12.79 34.12 8.35
N LYS A 233 12.58 32.95 7.72
CA LYS A 233 11.34 32.58 7.01
C LYS A 233 10.80 31.26 7.50
N PHE A 234 9.50 31.12 7.35
CA PHE A 234 8.82 29.84 7.48
C PHE A 234 8.56 29.26 6.10
N TYR A 235 8.62 27.94 6.00
CA TYR A 235 8.28 27.17 4.81
C TYR A 235 7.30 26.08 5.17
N GLY A 236 6.52 25.65 4.20
CA GLY A 236 5.55 24.58 4.39
C GLY A 236 5.21 23.91 3.05
N MET A 237 4.52 22.79 3.12
CA MET A 237 4.01 22.07 1.97
C MET A 237 2.53 21.82 2.15
N PHE A 238 1.73 22.20 1.17
CA PHE A 238 0.33 21.78 1.05
C PHE A 238 0.27 20.51 0.23
N ALA A 239 -0.53 19.54 0.67
CA ALA A 239 -0.84 18.38 -0.12
C ALA A 239 -2.34 18.39 -0.47
N SER A 240 -2.65 18.12 -1.73
CA SER A 240 -4.00 18.02 -2.25
C SER A 240 -4.41 16.57 -2.47
N LEU A 241 -5.72 16.30 -2.41
CA LEU A 241 -6.29 14.97 -2.71
C LEU A 241 -6.08 14.55 -4.17
N ASP A 242 -5.80 15.49 -5.06
CA ASP A 242 -5.50 15.26 -6.48
C ASP A 242 -4.01 15.00 -6.77
N ALA A 243 -3.22 14.72 -5.72
CA ALA A 243 -1.80 14.40 -5.78
C ALA A 243 -0.88 15.56 -6.21
N SER A 244 -1.30 16.82 -6.12
CA SER A 244 -0.43 17.97 -6.32
C SER A 244 0.10 18.52 -5.00
N ASN A 245 1.42 18.54 -4.82
CA ASN A 245 2.06 19.16 -3.68
C ASN A 245 2.47 20.58 -4.02
N GLU A 246 2.13 21.55 -3.17
CA GLU A 246 2.53 22.94 -3.32
C GLU A 246 3.47 23.34 -2.20
N TYR A 247 4.68 23.78 -2.56
CA TYR A 247 5.68 24.26 -1.61
C TYR A 247 5.57 25.77 -1.45
N VAL A 248 5.50 26.22 -0.20
CA VAL A 248 5.20 27.62 0.12
C VAL A 248 6.19 28.23 1.10
N ALA A 249 6.37 29.53 0.99
CA ALA A 249 6.97 30.36 2.00
C ALA A 249 5.86 31.11 2.74
N ILE A 250 6.00 31.25 4.06
CA ILE A 250 5.05 31.92 4.94
C ILE A 250 5.76 33.08 5.62
N ASP A 251 5.18 34.27 5.50
CA ASP A 251 5.74 35.48 6.08
C ASP A 251 5.57 35.49 7.61
N PRO A 252 6.65 35.67 8.39
CA PRO A 252 6.61 35.58 9.85
C PRO A 252 5.91 36.74 10.56
N ASP A 253 5.53 37.80 9.84
CA ASP A 253 4.83 38.94 10.41
C ASP A 253 3.36 39.01 9.99
N THR A 254 3.03 38.53 8.78
CA THR A 254 1.68 38.64 8.20
C THR A 254 0.95 37.31 8.07
N ALA A 255 1.63 36.18 8.27
CA ALA A 255 1.16 34.85 7.96
C ALA A 255 0.77 34.65 6.47
N GLU A 256 1.12 35.58 5.58
CA GLU A 256 0.84 35.49 4.14
C GLU A 256 1.59 34.32 3.52
N VAL A 257 0.86 33.48 2.80
CA VAL A 257 1.38 32.29 2.12
C VAL A 257 1.70 32.61 0.67
N SER A 258 2.85 32.20 0.18
CA SER A 258 3.28 32.41 -1.22
C SER A 258 4.06 31.19 -1.74
N PRO A 259 3.86 30.78 -3.01
CA PRO A 259 4.63 29.69 -3.62
C PRO A 259 6.14 30.00 -3.62
N ILE A 260 6.97 28.97 -3.41
CA ILE A 260 8.43 29.15 -3.56
C ILE A 260 8.85 29.07 -5.03
N ALA A 261 9.92 29.78 -5.37
CA ALA A 261 10.50 29.74 -6.72
C ALA A 261 11.19 28.38 -6.95
N GLY A 262 11.02 27.81 -8.14
CA GLY A 262 11.66 26.54 -8.50
C GLY A 262 10.96 25.30 -7.96
N GLN A 263 9.76 25.45 -7.38
CA GLN A 263 9.00 24.30 -6.87
C GLN A 263 8.69 23.24 -7.93
N GLU A 264 8.70 23.60 -9.21
CA GLU A 264 8.55 22.66 -10.32
C GLU A 264 9.67 21.60 -10.43
N ASN A 265 10.77 21.80 -9.72
CA ASN A 265 11.88 20.84 -9.64
C ASN A 265 11.81 19.97 -8.38
N LEU A 266 10.82 20.20 -7.52
CA LEU A 266 10.62 19.43 -6.30
C LEU A 266 9.70 18.24 -6.57
N PRO A 267 9.70 17.20 -5.74
CA PRO A 267 8.80 16.06 -5.89
C PRO A 267 7.33 16.49 -5.80
N HIS A 268 6.53 16.23 -6.85
CA HIS A 268 5.16 16.74 -6.95
C HIS A 268 4.08 15.65 -6.92
N ASP A 269 4.31 14.52 -7.56
CA ASP A 269 3.26 13.58 -7.93
C ASP A 269 3.15 12.43 -6.94
N CYS A 270 2.65 12.72 -5.74
CA CYS A 270 2.37 11.64 -4.81
C CYS A 270 1.03 11.86 -4.09
N PRO A 271 0.12 10.86 -4.09
CA PRO A 271 -1.06 10.93 -3.28
C PRO A 271 -0.67 11.05 -1.80
N ILE A 272 -1.49 11.74 -1.03
CA ILE A 272 -1.30 11.97 0.41
C ILE A 272 -1.10 10.63 1.12
N SER A 273 0.13 10.21 1.24
CA SER A 273 0.50 9.16 2.17
C SER A 273 1.31 9.82 3.28
N TRP A 274 0.67 10.02 4.43
CA TRP A 274 1.26 10.31 5.74
C TRP A 274 2.60 11.08 5.67
N ILE A 275 2.50 12.41 5.39
CA ILE A 275 3.67 13.26 5.33
C ILE A 275 3.84 13.87 6.71
N GLU A 276 4.93 13.52 7.36
CA GLU A 276 5.38 14.22 8.55
C GLU A 276 6.66 14.98 8.24
N SER A 277 6.70 16.23 8.65
CA SER A 277 7.91 17.03 8.59
C SER A 277 8.86 16.51 9.65
N CYS A 278 10.00 16.08 9.17
CA CYS A 278 11.07 15.69 10.04
C CYS A 278 12.01 16.88 10.18
N ASP A 279 12.15 17.36 11.39
CA ASP A 279 13.01 18.49 11.66
C ASP A 279 14.47 18.09 11.70
N GLU A 280 15.42 18.95 11.19
CA GLU A 280 16.45 19.34 12.07
C GLU A 280 17.56 20.21 11.52
N GLY A 281 17.91 21.17 12.25
CA GLY A 281 18.93 22.14 11.92
C GLY A 281 18.53 22.97 10.69
N SER A 282 19.37 23.05 9.69
CA SER A 282 19.11 23.78 8.44
C SER A 282 18.41 22.94 7.36
N GLU A 283 18.13 21.65 7.61
CA GLU A 283 17.52 20.76 6.61
C GLU A 283 16.03 20.63 6.85
N TRP A 284 15.25 20.73 5.76
CA TRP A 284 13.81 20.46 5.78
C TRP A 284 13.58 19.11 5.11
N ILE A 285 13.33 18.06 5.90
CA ILE A 285 13.09 16.71 5.41
C ILE A 285 11.60 16.46 5.37
N VAL A 286 11.09 16.01 4.22
CA VAL A 286 9.69 15.63 4.00
C VAL A 286 9.60 14.22 3.41
N LEU A 287 8.59 13.48 3.84
CA LEU A 287 8.23 12.19 3.26
C LEU A 287 7.26 12.41 2.10
N ILE A 288 7.54 11.87 0.94
CA ILE A 288 6.70 11.91 -0.25
C ILE A 288 6.67 10.50 -0.85
N GLY A 289 5.53 9.85 -0.77
CA GLY A 289 5.43 8.43 -1.12
C GLY A 289 6.19 7.55 -0.12
N SER A 290 7.16 6.80 -0.62
CA SER A 290 8.08 6.00 0.19
C SER A 290 9.40 6.70 0.50
N ASP A 291 9.63 7.92 -0.01
CA ASP A 291 10.91 8.59 -0.06
C ASP A 291 10.97 9.83 0.84
N PHE A 292 12.05 9.94 1.60
CA PHE A 292 12.37 11.13 2.39
C PHE A 292 13.33 12.02 1.60
N TYR A 293 12.91 13.26 1.36
CA TYR A 293 13.69 14.27 0.66
C TYR A 293 14.12 15.40 1.59
N SER A 294 15.39 15.77 1.53
CA SER A 294 15.87 17.03 2.07
C SER A 294 15.58 18.14 1.06
N ILE A 295 14.79 19.12 1.45
CA ILE A 295 14.34 20.23 0.59
C ILE A 295 15.19 21.47 0.88
N ASP A 296 15.79 22.03 -0.16
CA ASP A 296 16.35 23.40 -0.14
C ASP A 296 15.35 24.36 -0.81
N PRO A 297 14.52 25.07 -0.02
CA PRO A 297 13.52 25.96 -0.59
C PRO A 297 14.13 27.23 -1.21
N ALA A 298 15.37 27.56 -0.90
CA ALA A 298 16.05 28.72 -1.50
C ALA A 298 16.63 28.38 -2.87
N ALA A 299 17.10 27.15 -3.07
CA ALA A 299 17.60 26.65 -4.34
C ALA A 299 16.47 26.04 -5.20
N GLY A 300 15.31 25.71 -4.64
CA GLY A 300 14.24 24.98 -5.32
C GLY A 300 14.73 23.60 -5.74
N SER A 301 15.43 22.87 -4.85
CA SER A 301 16.00 21.53 -5.11
C SER A 301 15.69 20.58 -3.97
N ALA A 302 15.66 19.28 -4.31
CA ALA A 302 15.46 18.20 -3.37
C ALA A 302 16.55 17.14 -3.53
N GLU A 303 16.96 16.52 -2.44
CA GLU A 303 17.89 15.39 -2.39
C GLU A 303 17.25 14.23 -1.65
N LEU A 304 17.26 13.02 -2.24
CA LEU A 304 16.81 11.80 -1.59
C LEU A 304 17.78 11.45 -0.44
N VAL A 305 17.28 11.43 0.78
CA VAL A 305 18.10 11.14 1.97
C VAL A 305 17.85 9.76 2.55
N LEU A 306 16.64 9.22 2.37
CA LEU A 306 16.23 7.92 2.89
C LEU A 306 15.00 7.44 2.11
N SER A 307 14.84 6.13 1.92
CA SER A 307 13.62 5.55 1.35
C SER A 307 13.14 4.37 2.18
N TYR A 308 11.81 4.21 2.33
CA TYR A 308 11.24 3.00 2.92
C TYR A 308 11.62 1.75 2.12
N ASP A 309 11.91 1.90 0.84
CA ASP A 309 12.32 0.81 -0.04
C ASP A 309 13.72 0.26 0.29
N GLU A 310 14.50 1.01 1.07
CA GLU A 310 15.82 0.60 1.54
C GLU A 310 15.78 -0.17 2.88
N PHE A 311 14.59 -0.39 3.46
CA PHE A 311 14.42 -1.11 4.71
C PHE A 311 14.17 -2.61 4.47
N ALA A 312 14.96 -3.45 5.11
CA ALA A 312 14.73 -4.90 5.10
C ALA A 312 13.45 -5.33 5.86
N GLN A 313 12.85 -4.45 6.64
CA GLN A 313 11.61 -4.67 7.38
C GLN A 313 10.57 -3.61 7.00
N SER A 314 9.52 -4.01 6.34
CA SER A 314 8.44 -3.15 5.84
C SER A 314 7.54 -2.54 6.93
N SER A 315 7.80 -2.80 8.22
CA SER A 315 6.90 -2.42 9.31
C SER A 315 7.37 -1.25 10.17
N LEU A 316 8.51 -0.61 9.84
CA LEU A 316 8.97 0.54 10.60
C LEU A 316 8.17 1.78 10.19
N ARG A 317 7.25 2.21 11.04
CA ARG A 317 6.61 3.52 10.91
C ARG A 317 7.57 4.59 11.40
N ILE A 318 7.68 5.70 10.69
CA ILE A 318 8.45 6.89 11.08
C ILE A 318 7.47 8.01 11.38
N ASP A 319 7.31 8.37 12.66
CA ASP A 319 6.47 9.48 13.09
C ASP A 319 7.27 10.80 13.16
N ALA A 320 8.55 10.73 13.54
CA ALA A 320 9.48 11.85 13.46
C ALA A 320 10.90 11.34 13.17
N LEU A 321 11.68 12.10 12.41
CA LEU A 321 13.03 11.74 11.97
C LEU A 321 13.99 12.91 12.15
N SER A 322 15.18 12.62 12.65
CA SER A 322 16.27 13.58 12.79
C SER A 322 17.54 13.05 12.16
N LYS A 323 18.17 13.81 11.28
CA LYS A 323 19.49 13.48 10.71
C LYS A 323 20.57 13.72 11.77
N LEU A 324 21.34 12.70 12.12
CA LEU A 324 22.45 12.76 13.08
C LEU A 324 23.80 12.97 12.41
N GLY A 325 23.91 12.58 11.16
CA GLY A 325 25.11 12.63 10.33
C GLY A 325 24.83 12.07 8.93
N ASP A 326 25.83 11.96 8.08
CA ASP A 326 25.67 11.40 6.75
C ASP A 326 25.24 9.93 6.84
N GLY A 327 24.03 9.64 6.33
CA GLY A 327 23.44 8.31 6.42
C GLY A 327 23.02 7.84 7.81
N LEU A 328 23.03 8.73 8.84
CA LEU A 328 22.67 8.40 10.22
C LEU A 328 21.45 9.20 10.66
N TYR A 329 20.44 8.52 11.19
CA TYR A 329 19.17 9.13 11.58
C TYR A 329 18.69 8.60 12.93
N ALA A 330 17.98 9.44 13.68
CA ALA A 330 17.18 9.04 14.83
C ALA A 330 15.69 9.13 14.48
N VAL A 331 14.91 8.14 14.87
CA VAL A 331 13.50 8.03 14.54
C VAL A 331 12.66 7.76 15.78
N ALA A 332 11.56 8.50 15.91
CA ALA A 332 10.44 8.15 16.78
C ALA A 332 9.38 7.43 15.93
N ASN A 333 8.88 6.31 16.42
CA ASN A 333 7.90 5.47 15.73
C ASN A 333 6.65 5.17 16.57
N GLY A 334 6.44 5.97 17.62
CA GLY A 334 5.36 5.73 18.57
C GLY A 334 5.58 4.56 19.53
N GLY A 335 6.71 3.85 19.43
CA GLY A 335 7.14 2.79 20.33
C GLY A 335 7.99 3.30 21.50
N ASP A 336 8.47 2.39 22.35
CA ASP A 336 9.28 2.68 23.53
C ASP A 336 10.78 2.83 23.22
N ALA A 337 11.19 2.51 22.00
CA ALA A 337 12.55 2.67 21.51
C ALA A 337 12.70 3.95 20.68
N LEU A 338 13.84 4.63 20.85
CA LEU A 338 14.38 5.51 19.83
C LEU A 338 15.11 4.65 18.81
N VAL A 339 14.67 4.67 17.56
CA VAL A 339 15.27 3.85 16.51
C VAL A 339 16.40 4.65 15.85
N LEU A 340 17.60 4.11 15.88
CA LEU A 340 18.75 4.67 15.18
C LEU A 340 18.91 3.96 13.85
N LEU A 341 18.86 4.72 12.75
CA LEU A 341 18.98 4.20 11.40
C LEU A 341 20.35 4.52 10.83
N ARG A 342 20.93 3.56 10.13
CA ARG A 342 22.12 3.74 9.32
C ARG A 342 21.85 3.32 7.89
N ARG A 343 21.95 4.26 6.97
CA ARG A 343 21.89 4.06 5.52
C ARG A 343 23.29 3.89 4.97
N ALA A 344 23.56 2.79 4.31
CA ALA A 344 24.86 2.52 3.71
C ALA A 344 24.72 1.78 2.39
N PRO A 345 25.61 2.03 1.40
CA PRO A 345 25.70 1.20 0.19
C PRO A 345 26.01 -0.24 0.56
N ILE A 346 25.36 -1.19 -0.12
CA ILE A 346 25.66 -2.61 0.07
C ILE A 346 26.90 -2.98 -0.76
N ASP A 347 27.85 -3.69 -0.16
CA ASP A 347 29.07 -4.14 -0.86
C ASP A 347 28.72 -5.23 -1.89
N SER A 348 28.91 -4.93 -3.18
CA SER A 348 28.71 -5.83 -4.30
C SER A 348 30.00 -6.48 -4.80
N SER A 349 31.15 -6.19 -4.17
CA SER A 349 32.46 -6.62 -4.64
C SER A 349 32.59 -8.14 -4.81
N GLY A 350 32.94 -8.58 -5.98
CA GLY A 350 33.18 -10.01 -6.29
C GLY A 350 31.93 -10.85 -6.55
N ARG A 351 30.72 -10.24 -6.44
CA ARG A 351 29.47 -10.92 -6.72
C ARG A 351 29.02 -10.72 -8.17
N GLN A 352 28.20 -11.64 -8.66
CA GLN A 352 27.59 -11.55 -9.99
C GLN A 352 26.33 -10.71 -9.90
N ILE A 353 26.25 -9.66 -10.72
CA ILE A 353 25.07 -8.79 -10.77
C ILE A 353 23.91 -9.55 -11.38
N VAL A 354 22.73 -9.47 -10.74
CA VAL A 354 21.43 -9.93 -11.23
C VAL A 354 20.54 -8.70 -11.39
N LYS A 355 20.20 -8.38 -12.62
CA LYS A 355 19.36 -7.22 -12.97
C LYS A 355 17.90 -7.57 -12.75
N VAL A 356 17.23 -6.86 -11.86
CA VAL A 356 15.84 -7.10 -11.49
C VAL A 356 14.97 -5.96 -11.97
N ALA A 357 13.98 -6.25 -12.81
CA ALA A 357 12.94 -5.30 -13.15
C ALA A 357 11.70 -5.57 -12.26
N CYS A 358 11.22 -4.53 -11.58
CA CYS A 358 10.08 -4.60 -10.68
C CYS A 358 8.90 -3.82 -11.25
N CYS A 359 7.78 -4.52 -11.49
CA CYS A 359 6.54 -3.92 -11.98
C CYS A 359 5.50 -3.92 -10.85
N ASP A 360 5.25 -2.76 -10.25
CA ASP A 360 4.23 -2.54 -9.21
C ASP A 360 4.33 -3.50 -7.99
N ALA A 361 5.50 -4.11 -7.75
CA ALA A 361 5.74 -5.06 -6.67
C ALA A 361 6.79 -4.57 -5.65
N GLY A 362 7.20 -3.31 -5.71
CA GLY A 362 8.30 -2.74 -4.91
C GLY A 362 8.14 -2.97 -3.42
N PHE A 363 6.95 -2.77 -2.89
CA PHE A 363 6.65 -2.97 -1.47
C PHE A 363 6.98 -4.38 -0.95
N THR A 364 6.75 -5.42 -1.74
CA THR A 364 7.07 -6.81 -1.37
C THR A 364 8.44 -7.28 -1.85
N ALA A 365 8.93 -6.70 -2.95
CA ALA A 365 10.18 -7.07 -3.58
C ALA A 365 11.42 -6.51 -2.85
N ASN A 366 11.36 -5.26 -2.40
CA ASN A 366 12.48 -4.58 -1.75
C ASN A 366 13.02 -5.33 -0.53
N PRO A 367 12.20 -5.76 0.44
CA PRO A 367 12.70 -6.53 1.58
C PRO A 367 13.40 -7.83 1.17
N ALA A 368 12.89 -8.52 0.15
CA ALA A 368 13.47 -9.76 -0.34
C ALA A 368 14.83 -9.55 -1.01
N VAL A 369 14.95 -8.52 -1.85
CA VAL A 369 16.20 -8.10 -2.50
C VAL A 369 17.24 -7.71 -1.45
N LEU A 370 16.88 -6.89 -0.47
CA LEU A 370 17.78 -6.45 0.60
C LEU A 370 18.26 -7.61 1.48
N ALA A 371 17.33 -8.52 1.84
CA ALA A 371 17.69 -9.70 2.62
C ALA A 371 18.72 -10.58 1.89
N LEU A 372 18.52 -10.83 0.58
CA LEU A 372 19.47 -11.58 -0.22
C LEU A 372 20.78 -10.85 -0.39
N ASN A 373 20.76 -9.57 -0.71
CA ASN A 373 21.98 -8.76 -0.84
C ASN A 373 22.81 -8.71 0.44
N SER A 374 22.17 -8.91 1.60
CA SER A 374 22.85 -8.97 2.89
C SER A 374 23.43 -10.34 3.22
N THR A 375 22.95 -11.43 2.59
CA THR A 375 23.28 -12.81 2.98
C THR A 375 23.88 -13.66 1.87
N ASP A 376 23.70 -13.30 0.58
CA ASP A 376 24.21 -14.07 -0.55
C ASP A 376 25.62 -13.62 -0.95
N ASP A 377 26.59 -14.52 -0.89
CA ASP A 377 27.98 -14.21 -1.23
C ASP A 377 28.27 -14.29 -2.75
N LYS A 378 27.35 -14.86 -3.53
CA LYS A 378 27.56 -15.15 -4.96
C LYS A 378 26.87 -14.14 -5.86
N TYR A 379 25.65 -13.74 -5.52
CA TYR A 379 24.82 -12.87 -6.32
C TYR A 379 24.56 -11.53 -5.63
N PHE A 380 24.41 -10.49 -6.44
CA PHE A 380 24.02 -9.17 -6.00
C PHE A 380 22.88 -8.66 -6.88
N TYR A 381 21.73 -8.41 -6.29
CA TYR A 381 20.50 -8.05 -6.98
C TYR A 381 20.35 -6.54 -7.04
N VAL A 382 20.28 -6.02 -8.27
CA VAL A 382 20.07 -4.59 -8.53
C VAL A 382 18.69 -4.43 -9.13
N MET A 383 17.78 -3.83 -8.37
CA MET A 383 16.39 -3.66 -8.74
C MET A 383 16.14 -2.29 -9.35
N THR A 384 15.31 -2.25 -10.38
CA THR A 384 14.80 -1.03 -11.00
C THR A 384 13.30 -1.15 -11.14
N GLU A 385 12.59 -0.16 -10.64
CA GLU A 385 11.16 -0.06 -10.88
C GLU A 385 10.88 0.34 -12.33
N THR A 386 9.85 -0.26 -12.89
CA THR A 386 9.44 -0.03 -14.27
C THR A 386 7.95 -0.28 -14.44
N THR A 387 7.35 0.34 -15.42
CA THR A 387 5.98 0.03 -15.80
C THR A 387 5.94 -1.18 -16.74
N LYS A 388 4.79 -1.86 -16.83
CA LYS A 388 4.59 -2.97 -17.79
C LYS A 388 4.84 -2.59 -19.23
N GLN A 389 4.40 -1.39 -19.62
CA GLN A 389 4.61 -0.87 -20.98
C GLN A 389 6.09 -0.64 -21.26
N GLU A 390 6.80 -0.08 -20.29
CA GLU A 390 8.23 0.16 -20.40
C GLU A 390 9.02 -1.15 -20.42
N LEU A 391 8.69 -2.12 -19.57
CA LEU A 391 9.28 -3.46 -19.59
C LEU A 391 9.06 -4.14 -20.97
N ALA A 392 7.86 -4.09 -21.52
CA ALA A 392 7.57 -4.67 -22.84
C ALA A 392 8.41 -4.01 -23.95
N LEU A 393 8.59 -2.70 -23.92
CA LEU A 393 9.46 -1.97 -24.85
C LEU A 393 10.93 -2.37 -24.70
N ARG A 394 11.45 -2.49 -23.48
CA ARG A 394 12.81 -2.91 -23.17
C ARG A 394 13.10 -4.33 -23.64
N LEU A 395 12.21 -5.27 -23.33
CA LEU A 395 12.32 -6.66 -23.80
C LEU A 395 12.38 -6.74 -25.34
N THR A 396 11.59 -5.93 -26.02
CA THR A 396 11.58 -5.86 -27.50
C THR A 396 12.85 -5.21 -28.05
N ALA A 397 13.43 -4.22 -27.36
CA ALA A 397 14.68 -3.57 -27.72
C ALA A 397 15.94 -4.40 -27.41
N GLY A 398 15.80 -5.53 -26.68
CA GLY A 398 16.90 -6.38 -26.28
C GLY A 398 17.61 -5.92 -24.99
N ASP A 399 17.05 -4.96 -24.27
CA ASP A 399 17.46 -4.58 -22.92
C ASP A 399 16.71 -5.48 -21.91
N VAL A 400 17.28 -6.65 -21.67
CA VAL A 400 16.62 -7.74 -20.95
C VAL A 400 17.13 -7.80 -19.51
N PRO A 401 16.25 -7.67 -18.49
CA PRO A 401 16.63 -7.97 -17.11
C PRO A 401 16.83 -9.47 -16.91
N ASP A 402 17.48 -9.86 -15.82
CA ASP A 402 17.67 -11.26 -15.47
C ASP A 402 16.44 -11.84 -14.75
N LEU A 403 15.76 -11.03 -13.96
CA LEU A 403 14.57 -11.38 -13.19
C LEU A 403 13.51 -10.29 -13.36
N VAL A 404 12.27 -10.71 -13.49
CA VAL A 404 11.09 -9.82 -13.45
C VAL A 404 10.27 -10.16 -12.22
N LEU A 405 10.00 -9.15 -11.40
CA LEU A 405 9.09 -9.20 -10.27
C LEU A 405 7.86 -8.37 -10.61
N MET A 406 6.67 -8.90 -10.29
CA MET A 406 5.43 -8.20 -10.63
C MET A 406 4.39 -8.39 -9.54
N SER A 407 3.60 -7.36 -9.29
CA SER A 407 2.39 -7.48 -8.48
C SER A 407 1.38 -8.33 -9.23
N SER A 408 0.74 -9.26 -8.54
CA SER A 408 -0.39 -9.99 -9.06
C SER A 408 -1.67 -9.43 -8.45
N SER A 409 -2.14 -8.29 -8.91
CA SER A 409 -3.55 -8.03 -8.69
C SER A 409 -4.34 -8.95 -9.63
N TYR A 410 -5.26 -9.73 -9.09
CA TYR A 410 -6.09 -10.70 -9.85
C TYR A 410 -6.99 -10.04 -10.92
N LEU A 411 -6.91 -8.75 -11.05
CA LEU A 411 -7.65 -7.96 -12.04
C LEU A 411 -6.72 -7.24 -13.03
N ASP A 412 -5.42 -7.54 -13.00
CA ASP A 412 -4.43 -6.74 -13.68
C ASP A 412 -3.89 -7.43 -14.96
N GLU A 413 -3.63 -6.60 -15.99
CA GLU A 413 -3.05 -6.98 -17.29
C GLU A 413 -1.66 -7.64 -17.20
N ALA A 414 -0.98 -7.62 -16.04
CA ALA A 414 0.35 -8.21 -15.86
C ALA A 414 0.34 -9.74 -15.95
N GLY A 415 -0.69 -10.37 -15.43
CA GLY A 415 -0.85 -11.81 -15.55
C GLY A 415 -0.89 -12.30 -16.99
N ASP A 416 -1.48 -11.51 -17.87
CA ASP A 416 -1.55 -11.79 -19.30
C ASP A 416 -0.17 -11.79 -19.98
N MET A 417 0.75 -10.92 -19.54
CA MET A 417 2.08 -10.82 -20.15
C MET A 417 2.92 -12.08 -19.90
N VAL A 418 2.76 -12.71 -18.75
CA VAL A 418 3.50 -13.94 -18.40
C VAL A 418 2.84 -15.18 -19.00
N ASN A 419 1.50 -15.27 -18.93
CA ASN A 419 0.77 -16.46 -19.38
C ASN A 419 0.66 -16.60 -20.89
N THR A 420 0.70 -15.52 -21.65
CA THR A 420 0.51 -15.53 -23.11
C THR A 420 1.80 -15.48 -23.92
N ALA A 421 2.96 -15.26 -23.28
CA ALA A 421 4.21 -15.02 -23.97
C ALA A 421 5.19 -16.19 -23.85
N SER A 422 4.80 -17.35 -24.37
CA SER A 422 5.61 -18.60 -24.38
C SER A 422 7.05 -18.48 -24.95
N ASN A 423 7.42 -17.32 -25.51
CA ASN A 423 8.75 -17.06 -26.01
C ASN A 423 9.48 -15.90 -25.30
N VAL A 424 8.82 -15.23 -24.36
CA VAL A 424 9.37 -14.07 -23.64
C VAL A 424 10.00 -14.50 -22.34
N PHE A 425 9.37 -15.45 -21.65
CA PHE A 425 9.86 -15.99 -20.39
C PHE A 425 10.30 -17.45 -20.51
N ALA A 426 11.28 -17.84 -19.71
CA ALA A 426 11.78 -19.19 -19.67
C ALA A 426 10.79 -20.13 -18.98
N ASP A 427 10.78 -21.39 -19.38
CA ASP A 427 10.11 -22.46 -18.64
C ASP A 427 10.87 -22.72 -17.33
N LEU A 428 10.17 -22.66 -16.21
CA LEU A 428 10.72 -22.86 -14.86
C LEU A 428 10.72 -24.33 -14.42
N TYR A 429 10.03 -25.23 -15.11
CA TYR A 429 10.04 -26.65 -14.77
C TYR A 429 11.42 -27.27 -14.74
N PRO A 430 12.34 -27.00 -15.70
CA PRO A 430 13.70 -27.52 -15.63
C PRO A 430 14.46 -27.11 -14.37
N TYR A 431 14.18 -25.93 -13.83
CA TYR A 431 14.79 -25.44 -12.59
C TYR A 431 14.20 -26.15 -11.36
N LEU A 432 12.89 -26.31 -11.30
CA LEU A 432 12.21 -27.07 -10.24
C LEU A 432 12.65 -28.53 -10.24
N ASP A 433 12.74 -29.16 -11.41
CA ASP A 433 13.13 -30.57 -11.52
C ASP A 433 14.60 -30.82 -11.15
N ALA A 434 15.45 -29.80 -11.23
CA ALA A 434 16.86 -29.85 -10.85
C ALA A 434 17.16 -29.38 -9.43
N ASP A 435 16.24 -28.72 -8.76
CA ASP A 435 16.46 -28.16 -7.43
C ASP A 435 16.47 -29.27 -6.37
N PRO A 436 17.44 -29.25 -5.41
CA PRO A 436 17.55 -30.31 -4.40
C PRO A 436 16.50 -30.24 -3.28
N GLU A 437 15.82 -29.11 -3.10
CA GLU A 437 14.87 -28.85 -2.01
C GLU A 437 13.46 -28.54 -2.49
N LEU A 438 13.32 -27.96 -3.69
CA LEU A 438 12.05 -27.64 -4.30
C LEU A 438 11.75 -28.61 -5.44
N GLY A 439 10.62 -29.31 -5.37
CA GLY A 439 10.07 -30.12 -6.46
C GLY A 439 8.68 -29.61 -6.85
N ARG A 440 8.11 -30.17 -7.89
CA ARG A 440 6.72 -29.86 -8.29
C ARG A 440 5.74 -30.21 -7.19
N ASP A 441 6.02 -31.22 -6.39
CA ASP A 441 5.24 -31.68 -5.24
C ASP A 441 5.40 -30.80 -3.99
N SER A 442 6.30 -29.81 -4.04
CA SER A 442 6.44 -28.81 -2.98
C SER A 442 5.34 -27.73 -3.00
N PHE A 443 4.49 -27.72 -4.03
CA PHE A 443 3.45 -26.70 -4.21
C PHE A 443 2.05 -27.26 -4.01
N LEU A 444 1.08 -26.37 -3.77
CA LEU A 444 -0.33 -26.73 -3.73
C LEU A 444 -0.73 -27.45 -5.03
N PRO A 445 -1.46 -28.60 -4.95
CA PRO A 445 -1.66 -29.49 -6.10
C PRO A 445 -2.22 -28.81 -7.35
N ASN A 446 -3.13 -27.86 -7.15
CA ASN A 446 -3.81 -27.20 -8.27
C ASN A 446 -3.09 -25.93 -8.76
N MET A 447 -2.06 -25.48 -8.03
CA MET A 447 -1.37 -24.23 -8.34
C MET A 447 -0.53 -24.33 -9.61
N LEU A 448 0.35 -25.32 -9.68
CA LEU A 448 1.19 -25.51 -10.87
C LEU A 448 0.37 -25.80 -12.11
N ASP A 449 -0.70 -26.61 -11.98
CA ASP A 449 -1.59 -26.90 -13.11
C ASP A 449 -2.28 -25.62 -13.63
N GLY A 450 -2.74 -24.75 -12.73
CA GLY A 450 -3.37 -23.47 -13.09
C GLY A 450 -2.40 -22.42 -13.65
N LEU A 451 -1.11 -22.53 -13.32
CA LEU A 451 -0.06 -21.64 -13.84
C LEU A 451 0.62 -22.20 -15.11
N THR A 452 0.34 -23.45 -15.46
CA THR A 452 0.97 -24.12 -16.60
C THR A 452 0.22 -23.79 -17.91
N THR A 453 0.95 -23.23 -18.88
CA THR A 453 0.41 -22.96 -20.21
C THR A 453 1.20 -23.78 -21.25
N ASN A 454 0.51 -24.59 -22.06
CA ASN A 454 1.13 -25.46 -23.07
C ASN A 454 2.22 -26.42 -22.53
N GLY A 455 2.14 -26.79 -21.25
CA GLY A 455 3.10 -27.66 -20.58
C GLY A 455 4.35 -26.95 -20.04
N GLU A 456 4.41 -25.64 -20.11
CA GLU A 456 5.49 -24.78 -19.61
C GLU A 456 4.99 -23.92 -18.45
N LEU A 457 5.89 -23.63 -17.50
CA LEU A 457 5.64 -22.80 -16.32
C LEU A 457 6.48 -21.52 -16.42
N HIS A 458 5.86 -20.37 -16.65
CA HIS A 458 6.60 -19.12 -16.91
C HIS A 458 6.74 -18.20 -15.71
N ALA A 459 5.95 -18.41 -14.65
CA ALA A 459 6.08 -17.67 -13.40
C ALA A 459 5.73 -18.53 -12.20
N LEU A 460 6.30 -18.16 -11.05
CA LEU A 460 5.96 -18.66 -9.72
C LEU A 460 5.64 -17.47 -8.81
N TYR A 461 4.88 -17.74 -7.78
CA TYR A 461 4.43 -16.72 -6.82
C TYR A 461 4.76 -17.19 -5.40
N ASN A 462 5.06 -16.25 -4.51
CA ASN A 462 5.49 -16.58 -3.16
C ASN A 462 4.35 -16.79 -2.15
N SER A 463 3.14 -16.35 -2.46
CA SER A 463 1.98 -16.53 -1.59
C SER A 463 0.70 -16.66 -2.38
N THR A 464 -0.32 -17.19 -1.74
CA THR A 464 -1.65 -17.34 -2.32
C THR A 464 -2.73 -16.80 -1.38
N GLU A 465 -3.85 -16.48 -1.97
CA GLU A 465 -5.07 -16.01 -1.33
C GLU A 465 -6.22 -16.89 -1.80
N ILE A 466 -7.17 -17.21 -0.92
CA ILE A 466 -8.32 -18.02 -1.27
C ILE A 466 -9.57 -17.14 -1.23
N ILE A 467 -10.23 -17.03 -2.36
CA ILE A 467 -11.47 -16.28 -2.51
C ILE A 467 -12.64 -17.25 -2.57
N SER A 468 -13.66 -17.03 -1.77
CA SER A 468 -14.83 -17.88 -1.68
C SER A 468 -16.08 -17.09 -1.33
N LEU A 469 -17.25 -17.60 -1.69
CA LEU A 469 -18.51 -17.19 -1.08
C LEU A 469 -18.73 -17.97 0.22
N SER A 470 -19.27 -17.29 1.21
CA SER A 470 -19.57 -17.87 2.51
C SER A 470 -20.89 -17.39 3.07
N ALA A 471 -21.42 -18.12 4.04
CA ALA A 471 -22.68 -17.85 4.67
C ALA A 471 -22.73 -18.37 6.13
N LEU A 472 -23.80 -18.03 6.87
CA LEU A 472 -24.09 -18.60 8.17
C LEU A 472 -24.68 -20.01 8.04
N GLU A 473 -24.20 -20.92 8.91
CA GLU A 473 -24.66 -22.32 8.95
C GLU A 473 -26.18 -22.45 9.10
N LYS A 474 -26.81 -21.55 9.86
CA LYS A 474 -28.26 -21.55 10.08
C LYS A 474 -29.09 -21.45 8.79
N TYR A 475 -28.51 -20.90 7.72
CA TYR A 475 -29.16 -20.76 6.42
C TYR A 475 -28.78 -21.85 5.43
N VAL A 476 -27.50 -22.18 5.38
CA VAL A 476 -26.95 -23.05 4.31
C VAL A 476 -26.56 -24.46 4.79
N GLY A 477 -26.68 -24.74 6.09
CA GLY A 477 -26.23 -26.02 6.65
C GLY A 477 -24.73 -26.23 6.45
N ASP A 478 -24.34 -27.34 5.81
CA ASP A 478 -22.94 -27.63 5.47
C ASP A 478 -22.43 -26.91 4.20
N GLY A 479 -23.27 -26.13 3.57
CA GLY A 479 -22.95 -25.31 2.39
C GLY A 479 -22.70 -26.09 1.09
N LYS A 480 -22.96 -27.39 1.08
CA LYS A 480 -22.60 -28.24 -0.05
C LYS A 480 -23.74 -28.40 -1.06
N ASN A 481 -23.38 -28.38 -2.33
CA ASN A 481 -24.28 -28.62 -3.48
C ASN A 481 -25.49 -27.67 -3.55
N LEU A 482 -25.31 -26.42 -3.11
CA LEU A 482 -26.32 -25.38 -3.24
C LEU A 482 -26.31 -24.79 -4.65
N SER A 483 -27.50 -24.67 -5.24
CA SER A 483 -27.74 -23.99 -6.51
C SER A 483 -28.19 -22.53 -6.28
N ILE A 484 -28.19 -21.73 -7.33
CA ILE A 484 -28.74 -20.37 -7.32
C ILE A 484 -30.22 -20.38 -6.86
N ASP A 485 -30.99 -21.39 -7.30
CA ASP A 485 -32.39 -21.55 -6.90
C ASP A 485 -32.53 -21.91 -5.41
N ASP A 486 -31.59 -22.66 -4.85
CA ASP A 486 -31.55 -22.89 -3.39
C ASP A 486 -31.32 -21.59 -2.63
N TYR A 487 -30.43 -20.72 -3.07
CA TYR A 487 -30.21 -19.41 -2.45
C TYR A 487 -31.47 -18.53 -2.53
N ARG A 488 -32.13 -18.48 -3.70
CA ARG A 488 -33.41 -17.75 -3.86
C ARG A 488 -34.46 -18.26 -2.90
N ARG A 489 -34.58 -19.58 -2.75
CA ARG A 489 -35.53 -20.22 -1.82
C ARG A 489 -35.20 -19.89 -0.38
N ILE A 490 -33.92 -19.94 0.02
CA ILE A 490 -33.48 -19.61 1.39
C ILE A 490 -33.87 -18.16 1.74
N ILE A 491 -33.64 -17.21 0.84
CA ILE A 491 -34.03 -15.81 1.06
C ILE A 491 -35.56 -15.69 1.19
N ALA A 492 -36.33 -16.37 0.33
CA ALA A 492 -37.80 -16.31 0.36
C ALA A 492 -38.40 -16.94 1.63
N GLU A 493 -37.70 -17.86 2.28
CA GLU A 493 -38.14 -18.58 3.50
C GLU A 493 -37.67 -17.87 4.81
N ASN A 494 -36.83 -16.83 4.75
CA ASN A 494 -36.26 -16.15 5.90
C ASN A 494 -36.48 -14.63 5.85
N ASP A 495 -37.45 -14.15 6.61
CA ASP A 495 -37.84 -12.74 6.65
C ASP A 495 -36.71 -11.79 7.13
N GLU A 496 -35.66 -12.32 7.76
CA GLU A 496 -34.48 -11.57 8.21
C GLU A 496 -33.44 -11.34 7.08
N LEU A 497 -33.60 -11.97 5.92
CA LEU A 497 -32.74 -11.79 4.77
C LEU A 497 -33.40 -10.84 3.74
N ALA A 498 -32.71 -9.74 3.46
CA ALA A 498 -33.18 -8.76 2.48
C ALA A 498 -32.70 -9.07 1.05
N ALA A 499 -31.52 -9.71 0.91
CA ALA A 499 -30.90 -9.91 -0.40
C ALA A 499 -29.89 -11.07 -0.43
N MET A 500 -29.42 -11.35 -1.65
CA MET A 500 -28.40 -12.36 -1.91
C MET A 500 -27.05 -11.96 -1.37
N PHE A 501 -26.59 -10.73 -1.66
CA PHE A 501 -25.31 -10.16 -1.28
C PHE A 501 -25.49 -8.82 -0.60
N GLY A 502 -24.46 -8.28 0.04
CA GLY A 502 -24.40 -6.93 0.56
C GLY A 502 -24.66 -5.86 -0.52
N PRO A 503 -25.08 -4.63 -0.12
CA PRO A 503 -25.54 -3.62 -1.08
C PRO A 503 -24.44 -3.16 -2.08
N TRP A 504 -23.18 -3.36 -1.78
CA TRP A 504 -22.04 -3.03 -2.64
C TRP A 504 -21.88 -3.99 -3.84
N MET A 505 -22.49 -5.18 -3.80
CA MET A 505 -22.44 -6.11 -4.90
C MET A 505 -23.38 -5.67 -6.01
N THR A 506 -22.85 -5.03 -7.03
CA THR A 506 -23.61 -4.61 -8.22
C THR A 506 -23.62 -5.71 -9.29
N LYS A 507 -24.43 -5.51 -10.32
CA LYS A 507 -24.57 -6.45 -11.44
C LYS A 507 -23.25 -6.72 -12.14
N SER A 508 -22.50 -5.65 -12.46
CA SER A 508 -21.19 -5.78 -13.11
C SER A 508 -20.10 -6.32 -12.16
N ASN A 509 -20.17 -5.99 -10.86
CA ASN A 509 -19.24 -6.53 -9.88
C ASN A 509 -19.37 -8.05 -9.76
N LEU A 510 -20.61 -8.57 -9.63
CA LEU A 510 -20.82 -10.02 -9.58
C LEU A 510 -20.39 -10.70 -10.89
N LEU A 511 -20.70 -10.09 -12.04
CA LEU A 511 -20.27 -10.61 -13.34
C LEU A 511 -18.73 -10.64 -13.44
N GLY A 512 -18.05 -9.63 -12.95
CA GLY A 512 -16.59 -9.58 -12.86
C GLY A 512 -16.02 -10.73 -12.03
N TRP A 513 -16.58 -11.01 -10.85
CA TRP A 513 -16.19 -12.15 -10.03
C TRP A 513 -16.45 -13.49 -10.73
N ILE A 514 -17.60 -13.66 -11.38
CA ILE A 514 -17.92 -14.88 -12.18
C ILE A 514 -16.87 -15.06 -13.29
N CYS A 515 -16.54 -14.00 -14.03
CA CYS A 515 -15.50 -14.07 -15.05
C CYS A 515 -14.14 -14.47 -14.48
N SER A 516 -13.78 -13.97 -13.29
CA SER A 516 -12.50 -14.29 -12.67
C SER A 516 -12.45 -15.73 -12.11
N THR A 517 -13.58 -16.36 -11.83
CA THR A 517 -13.65 -17.61 -11.08
C THR A 517 -14.11 -18.80 -11.89
N CYS A 518 -15.08 -18.59 -12.77
CA CYS A 518 -15.74 -19.67 -13.53
C CYS A 518 -15.44 -19.61 -15.04
N ILE A 519 -14.54 -18.72 -15.48
CA ILE A 519 -14.26 -18.51 -16.90
C ILE A 519 -13.79 -19.78 -17.62
N ASN A 520 -13.02 -20.62 -16.93
CA ASN A 520 -12.50 -21.87 -17.49
C ASN A 520 -13.58 -22.91 -17.84
N ASP A 521 -14.81 -22.73 -17.34
CA ASP A 521 -15.96 -23.54 -17.76
C ASP A 521 -16.46 -23.18 -19.18
N TYR A 522 -16.08 -22.01 -19.68
CA TYR A 522 -16.57 -21.42 -20.93
C TYR A 522 -15.48 -21.15 -21.97
N VAL A 523 -14.21 -21.19 -21.57
CA VAL A 523 -13.05 -20.90 -22.43
C VAL A 523 -12.09 -22.06 -22.44
N ASP A 524 -11.74 -22.52 -23.63
CA ASP A 524 -10.68 -23.52 -23.86
C ASP A 524 -9.51 -22.83 -24.57
N TYR A 525 -8.57 -22.36 -23.78
CA TYR A 525 -7.37 -21.68 -24.26
C TYR A 525 -6.49 -22.59 -25.13
N ALA A 526 -6.44 -23.89 -24.82
CA ALA A 526 -5.62 -24.85 -25.56
C ALA A 526 -6.11 -25.06 -27.01
N ASN A 527 -7.43 -24.98 -27.24
CA ASN A 527 -8.03 -25.13 -28.55
C ASN A 527 -8.49 -23.82 -29.18
N GLY A 528 -8.32 -22.69 -28.50
CA GLY A 528 -8.73 -21.36 -28.95
C GLY A 528 -10.25 -21.26 -29.18
N THR A 529 -11.04 -21.89 -28.31
CA THR A 529 -12.51 -21.93 -28.44
C THR A 529 -13.19 -21.44 -27.14
N CYS A 530 -14.45 -21.02 -27.28
CA CYS A 530 -15.30 -20.64 -26.14
C CYS A 530 -16.76 -21.04 -26.38
N ASP A 531 -17.52 -21.17 -25.27
CA ASP A 531 -18.96 -21.47 -25.30
C ASP A 531 -19.72 -20.64 -24.24
N PHE A 532 -20.11 -19.43 -24.63
CA PHE A 532 -20.90 -18.51 -23.81
C PHE A 532 -22.40 -18.49 -24.16
N ASN A 533 -22.81 -19.10 -25.25
CA ASN A 533 -24.22 -19.11 -25.67
C ASN A 533 -24.96 -20.37 -25.21
N ASN A 534 -24.66 -20.85 -24.01
CA ASN A 534 -25.30 -21.99 -23.39
C ASN A 534 -26.19 -21.56 -22.19
N ASP A 535 -27.09 -22.48 -21.78
CA ASP A 535 -28.04 -22.19 -20.69
C ASP A 535 -27.39 -21.93 -19.35
N SER A 536 -26.22 -22.51 -19.11
CA SER A 536 -25.46 -22.31 -17.86
C SER A 536 -24.93 -20.87 -17.72
N PHE A 537 -24.30 -20.34 -18.77
CA PHE A 537 -23.82 -18.96 -18.72
C PHE A 537 -24.96 -17.93 -18.69
N LYS A 538 -26.05 -18.22 -19.41
CA LYS A 538 -27.27 -17.39 -19.36
C LYS A 538 -27.85 -17.32 -17.94
N ALA A 539 -27.87 -18.46 -17.22
CA ALA A 539 -28.34 -18.49 -15.84
C ALA A 539 -27.45 -17.63 -14.91
N LEU A 540 -26.12 -17.58 -15.15
CA LEU A 540 -25.21 -16.70 -14.41
C LEU A 540 -25.46 -15.22 -14.73
N LEU A 541 -25.68 -14.86 -16.01
CA LEU A 541 -26.04 -13.49 -16.40
C LEU A 541 -27.38 -13.06 -15.79
N GLU A 542 -28.36 -13.94 -15.78
CA GLU A 542 -29.67 -13.69 -15.16
C GLU A 542 -29.49 -13.47 -13.66
N TRP A 543 -28.70 -14.29 -12.98
CA TRP A 543 -28.38 -14.11 -11.56
C TRP A 543 -27.72 -12.77 -11.28
N CYS A 544 -26.73 -12.36 -12.08
CA CYS A 544 -26.11 -11.04 -11.95
C CYS A 544 -27.14 -9.90 -12.06
N SER A 545 -28.16 -10.05 -12.91
CA SER A 545 -29.17 -9.02 -13.13
C SER A 545 -30.05 -8.75 -11.89
N GLU A 546 -30.05 -9.65 -10.91
CA GLU A 546 -30.79 -9.51 -9.64
C GLU A 546 -30.09 -8.60 -8.62
N MET A 547 -28.81 -8.26 -8.86
CA MET A 547 -28.02 -7.42 -7.97
C MET A 547 -28.38 -5.94 -8.10
N ASN A 548 -27.83 -5.10 -7.20
CA ASN A 548 -27.97 -3.65 -7.29
C ASN A 548 -27.47 -3.12 -8.64
N PRO A 549 -28.09 -2.04 -9.16
CA PRO A 549 -27.62 -1.36 -10.36
C PRO A 549 -26.17 -0.90 -10.21
N ASP A 550 -25.42 -0.94 -11.32
CA ASP A 550 -24.10 -0.32 -11.38
C ASP A 550 -24.24 1.20 -11.25
N TYR A 551 -23.26 1.84 -10.60
CA TYR A 551 -23.20 3.30 -10.54
C TYR A 551 -21.76 3.78 -10.54
N GLU A 552 -21.58 4.97 -11.10
CA GLU A 552 -20.34 5.71 -11.06
C GLU A 552 -20.63 7.07 -10.44
N GLY A 553 -19.91 7.45 -9.40
CA GLY A 553 -20.03 8.74 -8.73
C GLY A 553 -20.75 8.70 -7.38
N GLU A 554 -21.11 9.88 -6.84
CA GLU A 554 -21.61 10.05 -5.46
C GLU A 554 -23.13 9.80 -5.30
N VAL A 555 -23.87 9.72 -6.41
CA VAL A 555 -25.35 9.60 -6.38
C VAL A 555 -25.76 8.19 -6.75
N MET A 556 -26.41 7.51 -5.81
CA MET A 556 -26.98 6.18 -6.05
C MET A 556 -28.09 6.24 -7.10
N PRO A 557 -28.09 5.34 -8.10
CA PRO A 557 -29.12 5.34 -9.15
C PRO A 557 -30.50 4.89 -8.62
N GLU A 558 -31.54 5.17 -9.42
CA GLU A 558 -32.87 4.67 -9.13
C GLU A 558 -32.85 3.11 -9.09
N GLY A 559 -33.45 2.56 -8.05
CA GLY A 559 -33.50 1.11 -7.82
C GLY A 559 -32.32 0.56 -7.03
N TYR A 560 -31.37 1.37 -6.59
CA TYR A 560 -30.33 0.94 -5.65
C TYR A 560 -30.95 0.80 -4.26
N VAL A 561 -30.78 -0.37 -3.65
CA VAL A 561 -31.32 -0.68 -2.31
C VAL A 561 -30.18 -0.77 -1.31
N THR A 562 -30.33 -0.07 -0.19
CA THR A 562 -29.43 -0.13 0.96
C THR A 562 -30.05 -0.95 2.08
N TYR A 563 -29.26 -1.84 2.66
CA TYR A 563 -29.61 -2.68 3.82
C TYR A 563 -28.30 -3.02 4.55
N SER A 564 -28.42 -3.57 5.75
CA SER A 564 -27.23 -4.01 6.50
C SER A 564 -26.62 -5.24 5.86
N GLU A 565 -25.29 -5.37 5.90
CA GLU A 565 -24.62 -6.60 5.43
C GLU A 565 -25.12 -7.86 6.15
N ASP A 566 -25.55 -7.75 7.40
CA ASP A 566 -26.11 -8.86 8.18
C ASP A 566 -27.42 -9.40 7.59
N GLU A 567 -28.11 -8.63 6.75
CA GLU A 567 -29.35 -9.01 6.05
C GLU A 567 -29.07 -9.68 4.70
N ALA A 568 -27.80 -9.87 4.32
CA ALA A 568 -27.40 -10.63 3.14
C ALA A 568 -27.19 -12.10 3.44
N LEU A 569 -27.53 -12.97 2.49
CA LEU A 569 -27.30 -14.42 2.59
C LEU A 569 -25.84 -14.80 2.35
N LEU A 570 -25.22 -14.24 1.30
CA LEU A 570 -23.89 -14.59 0.82
C LEU A 570 -22.92 -13.43 1.03
N HIS A 571 -21.72 -13.78 1.47
CA HIS A 571 -20.63 -12.84 1.69
C HIS A 571 -19.40 -13.28 0.89
N LEU A 572 -18.80 -12.32 0.20
CA LEU A 572 -17.51 -12.54 -0.44
C LEU A 572 -16.43 -12.51 0.63
N ASN A 573 -15.71 -13.59 0.78
CA ASN A 573 -14.57 -13.70 1.67
C ASN A 573 -13.29 -13.87 0.87
N ASP A 574 -12.34 -13.05 1.25
CA ASP A 574 -10.98 -13.06 0.78
C ASP A 574 -10.07 -13.49 1.93
N TYR A 575 -9.56 -14.71 1.82
CA TYR A 575 -8.68 -15.28 2.84
C TYR A 575 -7.23 -15.05 2.45
N MET A 576 -6.76 -13.82 2.65
CA MET A 576 -5.36 -13.43 2.40
C MET A 576 -4.40 -14.11 3.36
N ASN A 577 -4.87 -14.41 4.56
CA ASN A 577 -4.05 -15.01 5.61
C ASN A 577 -4.89 -15.82 6.61
N ILE A 578 -4.21 -16.45 7.54
CA ILE A 578 -4.85 -17.29 8.56
C ILE A 578 -5.75 -16.50 9.50
N ALA A 579 -5.41 -15.25 9.80
CA ALA A 579 -6.22 -14.42 10.69
C ALA A 579 -7.57 -14.05 10.04
N THR A 580 -7.61 -13.79 8.74
CA THR A 580 -8.87 -13.55 8.02
C THR A 580 -9.75 -14.79 7.99
N LEU A 581 -9.18 -15.97 7.83
CA LEU A 581 -9.91 -17.24 7.94
C LEU A 581 -10.45 -17.47 9.37
N ALA A 582 -9.62 -17.25 10.39
CA ALA A 582 -9.98 -17.48 11.79
C ALA A 582 -11.07 -16.53 12.30
N ASN A 583 -11.07 -15.29 11.81
CA ASN A 583 -11.98 -14.25 12.26
C ASN A 583 -13.23 -14.10 11.36
N SER A 584 -13.45 -15.00 10.39
CA SER A 584 -14.63 -14.95 9.55
C SER A 584 -15.92 -15.10 10.35
N MET A 585 -16.79 -14.12 10.28
CA MET A 585 -18.13 -14.15 10.87
C MET A 585 -19.06 -15.13 10.15
N TYR A 586 -18.74 -15.48 8.91
CA TYR A 586 -19.52 -16.36 8.02
C TYR A 586 -18.76 -17.67 7.79
N PRO A 587 -18.97 -18.67 8.65
CA PRO A 587 -18.07 -19.79 8.74
C PRO A 587 -18.21 -20.86 7.64
N ILE A 588 -19.32 -20.88 6.90
CA ILE A 588 -19.56 -21.94 5.91
C ILE A 588 -19.22 -21.44 4.52
N ASN A 589 -18.19 -22.02 3.91
CA ASN A 589 -17.81 -21.73 2.54
C ASN A 589 -18.73 -22.50 1.59
N VAL A 590 -19.39 -21.77 0.71
CA VAL A 590 -20.32 -22.36 -0.30
C VAL A 590 -19.72 -22.34 -1.69
N GLY A 591 -18.65 -21.55 -1.93
CA GLY A 591 -18.02 -21.38 -3.22
C GLY A 591 -18.89 -20.62 -4.23
N PHE A 592 -18.30 -20.26 -5.36
CA PHE A 592 -19.07 -19.69 -6.47
C PHE A 592 -19.75 -20.79 -7.27
N PRO A 593 -20.98 -20.57 -7.75
CA PRO A 593 -21.62 -21.49 -8.69
C PRO A 593 -20.88 -21.46 -10.03
N GLY A 594 -20.32 -22.59 -10.43
CA GLY A 594 -19.74 -22.78 -11.75
C GLY A 594 -20.78 -23.13 -12.81
N GLY A 595 -20.30 -23.45 -14.03
CA GLY A 595 -21.17 -23.82 -15.15
C GLY A 595 -22.10 -25.00 -14.91
N ALA A 596 -21.79 -25.88 -13.97
CA ALA A 596 -22.65 -27.01 -13.56
C ALA A 596 -23.63 -26.64 -12.43
N GLY A 597 -23.61 -25.39 -11.94
CA GLY A 597 -24.46 -24.93 -10.82
C GLY A 597 -24.02 -25.36 -9.44
N ASN A 598 -22.86 -26.00 -9.31
CA ASN A 598 -22.24 -26.36 -8.05
C ASN A 598 -21.28 -25.25 -7.60
N GLY A 599 -21.15 -25.06 -6.30
CA GLY A 599 -20.17 -24.14 -5.74
C GLY A 599 -18.74 -24.58 -6.07
N SER A 600 -17.87 -23.62 -6.35
CA SER A 600 -16.45 -23.84 -6.61
C SER A 600 -15.61 -22.99 -5.67
N TYR A 601 -14.47 -23.53 -5.25
CA TYR A 601 -13.45 -22.78 -4.52
C TYR A 601 -12.32 -22.45 -5.51
N TYR A 602 -11.66 -21.31 -5.27
CA TYR A 602 -10.52 -20.93 -6.09
C TYR A 602 -9.48 -20.19 -5.26
N SER A 603 -8.27 -20.15 -5.77
CA SER A 603 -7.21 -19.35 -5.21
C SER A 603 -6.74 -18.30 -6.20
N CYS A 604 -6.47 -17.13 -5.70
CA CYS A 604 -5.75 -16.10 -6.42
C CYS A 604 -4.29 -16.19 -6.02
N VAL A 605 -3.41 -16.11 -6.99
CA VAL A 605 -1.98 -16.00 -6.72
C VAL A 605 -1.70 -14.55 -6.37
N TYR A 606 -1.29 -14.31 -5.13
CA TYR A 606 -1.17 -12.97 -4.56
C TYR A 606 0.29 -12.61 -4.29
N ALA A 607 0.54 -11.32 -4.04
CA ALA A 607 1.84 -10.72 -3.80
C ALA A 607 2.78 -10.80 -5.01
N MET A 608 3.99 -11.32 -4.85
CA MET A 608 5.06 -11.17 -5.81
C MET A 608 5.11 -12.34 -6.80
N GLY A 609 4.78 -12.05 -8.06
CA GLY A 609 5.05 -12.94 -9.19
C GLY A 609 6.49 -12.81 -9.65
N MET A 610 7.13 -13.94 -9.95
CA MET A 610 8.54 -14.04 -10.28
C MET A 610 8.74 -14.80 -11.59
N ALA A 611 9.37 -14.16 -12.58
CA ALA A 611 9.60 -14.75 -13.91
C ALA A 611 11.02 -14.49 -14.41
N ILE A 612 11.57 -15.43 -15.17
CA ILE A 612 12.89 -15.31 -15.78
C ILE A 612 12.72 -15.05 -17.27
N PRO A 613 13.15 -13.89 -17.80
CA PRO A 613 13.13 -13.67 -19.23
C PRO A 613 13.94 -14.74 -20.00
N ALA A 614 13.40 -15.20 -21.14
CA ALA A 614 14.05 -16.27 -21.92
C ALA A 614 15.46 -15.88 -22.41
N ALA A 615 15.70 -14.58 -22.64
CA ALA A 615 16.98 -14.03 -23.07
C ALA A 615 17.85 -13.49 -21.92
N ALA A 616 17.48 -13.72 -20.65
CA ALA A 616 18.27 -13.31 -19.49
C ALA A 616 19.70 -13.88 -19.51
N GLU A 617 20.67 -13.06 -19.10
CA GLU A 617 22.09 -13.45 -19.08
C GLU A 617 22.44 -14.25 -17.82
N ASN A 618 21.85 -13.90 -16.66
CA ASN A 618 22.12 -14.54 -15.35
C ASN A 618 20.89 -15.29 -14.80
N LYS A 619 20.42 -16.30 -15.55
CA LYS A 619 19.26 -17.11 -15.15
C LYS A 619 19.46 -17.88 -13.84
N ASP A 620 20.70 -18.32 -13.56
CA ASP A 620 21.02 -19.02 -12.30
C ASP A 620 20.85 -18.08 -11.09
N GLY A 621 21.25 -16.81 -11.23
CA GLY A 621 21.03 -15.80 -10.20
C GLY A 621 19.54 -15.48 -10.03
N ALA A 622 18.80 -15.37 -11.13
CA ALA A 622 17.36 -15.19 -11.10
C ALA A 622 16.65 -16.37 -10.41
N TRP A 623 17.03 -17.61 -10.74
CA TRP A 623 16.49 -18.80 -10.06
C TRP A 623 16.82 -18.82 -8.56
N ASN A 624 18.05 -18.43 -8.19
CA ASN A 624 18.44 -18.33 -6.78
C ASN A 624 17.52 -17.39 -5.99
N PHE A 625 17.12 -16.27 -6.59
CA PHE A 625 16.10 -15.38 -5.98
C PHE A 625 14.75 -16.08 -5.83
N ILE A 626 14.20 -16.63 -6.92
CA ILE A 626 12.90 -17.32 -6.91
C ILE A 626 12.89 -18.43 -5.85
N ARG A 627 13.93 -19.26 -5.86
CA ARG A 627 14.10 -20.35 -4.90
C ARG A 627 14.10 -19.84 -3.47
N SER A 628 14.80 -18.73 -3.19
CA SER A 628 14.90 -18.17 -1.84
C SER A 628 13.56 -17.76 -1.26
N GLN A 629 12.58 -17.42 -2.11
CA GLN A 629 11.24 -17.03 -1.70
C GLN A 629 10.30 -18.23 -1.48
N LEU A 630 10.64 -19.41 -2.03
CA LEU A 630 9.75 -20.57 -2.10
C LEU A 630 10.17 -21.73 -1.21
N VAL A 631 11.42 -21.76 -0.75
CA VAL A 631 11.87 -22.82 0.16
C VAL A 631 11.13 -22.74 1.51
N LEU A 632 11.00 -23.88 2.16
CA LEU A 632 10.28 -24.02 3.42
C LEU A 632 10.66 -22.96 4.46
N GLN A 633 11.95 -22.67 4.60
CA GLN A 633 12.44 -21.69 5.58
C GLN A 633 11.89 -20.28 5.33
N ALA A 634 11.80 -19.86 4.07
CA ALA A 634 11.27 -18.56 3.70
C ALA A 634 9.75 -18.46 3.93
N GLN A 635 9.05 -19.58 3.73
CA GLN A 635 7.61 -19.67 3.85
C GLN A 635 7.12 -20.17 5.21
N THR A 636 8.06 -20.38 6.16
CA THR A 636 7.68 -20.83 7.52
C THR A 636 7.01 -19.68 8.25
N TRP A 637 5.82 -19.96 8.76
CA TRP A 637 5.06 -19.06 9.59
C TRP A 637 5.80 -18.70 10.87
N SER A 638 5.93 -17.42 11.20
CA SER A 638 6.31 -16.94 12.54
C SER A 638 5.05 -16.57 13.31
N GLU A 639 5.04 -16.83 14.61
CA GLU A 639 3.90 -16.51 15.49
C GLU A 639 3.50 -15.03 15.42
N ASP A 640 4.42 -14.14 15.00
CA ASP A 640 4.23 -12.69 14.94
C ASP A 640 3.87 -12.13 13.55
N ALA A 641 3.90 -12.93 12.46
CA ALA A 641 3.72 -12.42 11.10
C ALA A 641 2.90 -13.37 10.21
N ILE A 642 1.60 -13.37 10.43
CA ILE A 642 0.66 -14.05 9.52
C ILE A 642 0.30 -13.09 8.39
N ALA A 643 1.20 -12.89 7.44
CA ALA A 643 0.96 -11.91 6.38
C ALA A 643 0.21 -12.50 5.17
N SER A 644 0.42 -13.80 4.83
CA SER A 644 -0.18 -14.43 3.64
C SER A 644 -0.19 -15.95 3.76
N LEU A 645 -0.98 -16.63 2.93
CA LEU A 645 -0.97 -18.09 2.86
C LEU A 645 0.23 -18.57 2.03
N PRO A 646 1.07 -19.47 2.57
CA PRO A 646 2.23 -19.98 1.85
C PRO A 646 1.82 -20.88 0.69
N VAL A 647 2.61 -20.86 -0.38
CA VAL A 647 2.43 -21.78 -1.53
C VAL A 647 3.17 -23.10 -1.35
N ASN A 648 4.16 -23.15 -0.46
CA ASN A 648 4.89 -24.37 -0.13
C ASN A 648 4.01 -25.28 0.74
N MET A 649 3.78 -26.52 0.28
CA MET A 649 2.89 -27.49 0.94
C MET A 649 3.29 -27.85 2.37
N GLU A 650 4.60 -27.96 2.66
CA GLU A 650 5.06 -28.26 4.01
C GLU A 650 4.87 -27.05 4.94
N ALA A 651 5.10 -25.83 4.45
CA ALA A 651 4.81 -24.61 5.20
C ALA A 651 3.30 -24.47 5.46
N MET A 652 2.46 -24.72 4.46
CA MET A 652 1.00 -24.73 4.62
C MET A 652 0.55 -25.76 5.65
N GLN A 653 1.11 -26.98 5.61
CA GLN A 653 0.76 -28.02 6.60
C GLN A 653 1.14 -27.61 8.01
N ARG A 654 2.29 -26.95 8.20
CA ARG A 654 2.69 -26.40 9.51
C ARG A 654 1.70 -25.35 10.01
N CYS A 655 1.17 -24.50 9.11
CA CYS A 655 0.11 -23.56 9.47
C CYS A 655 -1.17 -24.27 9.92
N ILE A 656 -1.59 -25.28 9.18
CA ILE A 656 -2.77 -26.09 9.53
C ILE A 656 -2.59 -26.77 10.89
N ASP A 657 -1.42 -27.37 11.13
CA ASP A 657 -1.11 -28.06 12.39
C ASP A 657 -1.09 -27.08 13.58
N ALA A 658 -0.56 -25.89 13.40
CA ALA A 658 -0.55 -24.85 14.44
C ALA A 658 -1.95 -24.34 14.76
N ILE A 659 -2.81 -24.13 13.76
CA ILE A 659 -4.23 -23.79 13.97
C ILE A 659 -4.94 -24.93 14.72
N ALA A 660 -4.70 -26.18 14.34
CA ALA A 660 -5.37 -27.35 14.91
C ALA A 660 -5.14 -27.50 16.43
N VAL A 661 -4.05 -26.97 16.97
CA VAL A 661 -3.77 -26.96 18.42
C VAL A 661 -4.84 -26.17 19.18
N ASN A 662 -5.28 -25.04 18.63
CA ASN A 662 -6.21 -24.12 19.27
C ASN A 662 -7.64 -24.27 18.75
N ASP A 663 -7.80 -24.49 17.44
CA ASP A 663 -9.09 -24.64 16.77
C ASP A 663 -9.05 -25.72 15.66
N PRO A 664 -9.35 -26.97 16.01
CA PRO A 664 -9.41 -28.06 15.02
C PRO A 664 -10.45 -27.84 13.91
N THR A 665 -11.50 -27.06 14.18
CA THR A 665 -12.56 -26.77 13.20
C THR A 665 -12.03 -25.83 12.12
N GLN A 666 -11.28 -24.82 12.50
CA GLN A 666 -10.63 -23.92 11.56
C GLN A 666 -9.59 -24.63 10.69
N ALA A 667 -8.78 -25.50 11.32
CA ALA A 667 -7.81 -26.32 10.57
C ALA A 667 -8.50 -27.22 9.51
N ALA A 668 -9.62 -27.84 9.89
CA ALA A 668 -10.41 -28.64 8.96
C ALA A 668 -10.99 -27.80 7.81
N ARG A 669 -11.45 -26.57 8.09
CA ARG A 669 -11.96 -25.65 7.08
C ARG A 669 -10.87 -25.22 6.09
N LEU A 670 -9.68 -24.83 6.56
CA LEU A 670 -8.58 -24.49 5.69
C LEU A 670 -8.23 -25.67 4.78
N THR A 671 -8.16 -26.87 5.36
CA THR A 671 -7.92 -28.09 4.59
C THR A 671 -9.02 -28.34 3.54
N GLU A 672 -10.28 -28.10 3.87
CA GLU A 672 -11.40 -28.24 2.92
C GLU A 672 -11.31 -27.21 1.79
N LEU A 673 -11.01 -25.95 2.10
CA LEU A 673 -10.81 -24.90 1.10
C LEU A 673 -9.68 -25.24 0.14
N LEU A 674 -8.50 -25.64 0.67
CA LEU A 674 -7.35 -26.00 -0.17
C LEU A 674 -7.65 -27.18 -1.10
N ASN A 675 -8.35 -28.19 -0.61
CA ASN A 675 -8.79 -29.34 -1.44
C ASN A 675 -9.89 -28.99 -2.42
N GLY A 676 -10.64 -27.92 -2.17
CA GLY A 676 -11.73 -27.44 -3.01
C GLY A 676 -11.31 -26.46 -4.10
N ILE A 677 -10.03 -26.04 -4.16
CA ILE A 677 -9.55 -25.13 -5.19
C ILE A 677 -9.72 -25.78 -6.57
N THR A 678 -10.50 -25.14 -7.42
CA THR A 678 -10.79 -25.57 -8.79
C THR A 678 -10.16 -24.69 -9.85
N THR A 679 -9.84 -23.45 -9.49
CA THR A 679 -9.31 -22.46 -10.42
C THR A 679 -8.22 -21.66 -9.73
N VAL A 680 -7.12 -21.44 -10.42
CA VAL A 680 -6.07 -20.49 -10.01
C VAL A 680 -6.20 -19.26 -10.91
N ILE A 681 -6.42 -18.10 -10.29
CA ILE A 681 -6.46 -16.84 -11.01
C ILE A 681 -5.02 -16.33 -11.09
N SER A 682 -4.38 -16.51 -12.22
CA SER A 682 -3.00 -16.08 -12.43
C SER A 682 -2.86 -14.88 -13.38
N GLY A 683 -3.95 -14.27 -13.71
CA GLY A 683 -4.13 -13.23 -14.70
C GLY A 683 -5.28 -13.66 -15.61
N SER A 684 -6.46 -13.08 -15.39
CA SER A 684 -7.58 -13.26 -16.31
C SER A 684 -7.24 -12.56 -17.63
N ASP A 685 -7.65 -13.14 -18.74
CA ASP A 685 -7.61 -12.42 -20.02
C ASP A 685 -8.54 -11.19 -19.90
N VAL A 686 -7.95 -10.04 -19.68
CA VAL A 686 -8.66 -8.78 -19.44
C VAL A 686 -9.61 -8.48 -20.59
N ALA A 687 -9.21 -8.75 -21.84
CA ALA A 687 -10.04 -8.49 -22.99
C ALA A 687 -11.29 -9.39 -23.03
N ILE A 688 -11.17 -10.64 -22.58
CA ILE A 688 -12.33 -11.55 -22.45
C ILE A 688 -13.28 -11.00 -21.39
N ARG A 689 -12.76 -10.68 -20.22
CA ARG A 689 -13.54 -10.15 -19.08
C ARG A 689 -14.24 -8.84 -19.44
N GLU A 690 -13.51 -7.87 -19.98
CA GLU A 690 -14.05 -6.58 -20.38
C GLU A 690 -15.14 -6.74 -21.45
N THR A 691 -14.92 -7.61 -22.44
CA THR A 691 -15.93 -7.92 -23.47
C THR A 691 -17.21 -8.47 -22.85
N ILE A 692 -17.09 -9.36 -21.86
CA ILE A 692 -18.24 -9.95 -21.17
C ILE A 692 -18.98 -8.89 -20.34
N ILE A 693 -18.24 -8.10 -19.57
CA ILE A 693 -18.82 -7.04 -18.72
C ILE A 693 -19.52 -5.99 -19.57
N ASP A 694 -18.89 -5.49 -20.63
CA ASP A 694 -19.49 -4.47 -21.50
C ASP A 694 -20.73 -4.96 -22.22
N CYS A 695 -20.73 -6.23 -22.66
CA CYS A 695 -21.92 -6.82 -23.23
C CYS A 695 -23.01 -7.05 -22.17
N GLY A 696 -22.63 -7.47 -20.97
CA GLY A 696 -23.51 -7.67 -19.83
C GLY A 696 -24.21 -6.39 -19.39
N LYS A 697 -23.52 -5.26 -19.38
CA LYS A 697 -24.10 -3.92 -19.08
C LYS A 697 -25.31 -3.61 -19.99
N ALA A 698 -25.24 -3.97 -21.28
CA ALA A 698 -26.37 -3.74 -22.19
C ALA A 698 -27.61 -4.59 -21.82
N TYR A 699 -27.43 -5.79 -21.30
CA TYR A 699 -28.52 -6.61 -20.75
C TYR A 699 -29.04 -6.01 -19.42
N PHE A 700 -28.15 -5.62 -18.52
CA PHE A 700 -28.51 -5.08 -17.23
C PHE A 700 -29.27 -3.76 -17.31
N ASN A 701 -29.02 -2.97 -18.35
CA ASN A 701 -29.73 -1.72 -18.66
C ASN A 701 -31.05 -1.94 -19.43
N GLY A 702 -31.33 -3.19 -19.83
CA GLY A 702 -32.53 -3.52 -20.62
C GLY A 702 -32.44 -3.19 -22.14
N ASP A 703 -31.23 -2.83 -22.61
CA ASP A 703 -31.01 -2.50 -24.04
C ASP A 703 -31.01 -3.74 -24.94
N ARG A 704 -30.76 -4.91 -24.34
CA ARG A 704 -30.70 -6.20 -25.03
C ARG A 704 -31.38 -7.32 -24.25
N SER A 705 -31.85 -8.34 -24.96
CA SER A 705 -32.32 -9.58 -24.34
C SER A 705 -31.13 -10.42 -23.82
N LEU A 706 -31.41 -11.33 -22.90
CA LEU A 706 -30.44 -12.30 -22.39
C LEU A 706 -29.82 -13.14 -23.53
N ASP A 707 -30.67 -13.67 -24.44
CA ASP A 707 -30.24 -14.48 -25.59
C ASP A 707 -29.35 -13.69 -26.56
N ASP A 708 -29.74 -12.45 -26.89
CA ASP A 708 -28.95 -11.61 -27.80
C ASP A 708 -27.59 -11.21 -27.15
N THR A 709 -27.57 -11.03 -25.84
CA THR A 709 -26.34 -10.72 -25.12
C THR A 709 -25.39 -11.91 -25.11
N ALA A 710 -25.86 -13.09 -24.75
CA ALA A 710 -25.05 -14.29 -24.74
C ALA A 710 -24.52 -14.63 -26.17
N ALA A 711 -25.35 -14.47 -27.19
CA ALA A 711 -24.95 -14.64 -28.61
C ALA A 711 -23.88 -13.61 -29.01
N MET A 712 -24.01 -12.35 -28.58
CA MET A 712 -23.01 -11.30 -28.89
C MET A 712 -21.68 -11.55 -28.20
N ILE A 713 -21.69 -12.00 -26.93
CA ILE A 713 -20.48 -12.41 -26.21
C ILE A 713 -19.82 -13.57 -26.98
N GLN A 714 -20.59 -14.60 -27.33
CA GLN A 714 -20.09 -15.73 -28.07
C GLN A 714 -19.43 -15.34 -29.41
N ASP A 715 -20.09 -14.49 -30.20
CA ASP A 715 -19.58 -14.07 -31.51
C ASP A 715 -18.28 -13.28 -31.38
N LYS A 716 -18.21 -12.30 -30.44
CA LYS A 716 -17.03 -11.50 -30.23
C LYS A 716 -15.86 -12.34 -29.73
N LEU A 717 -16.10 -13.18 -28.72
CA LEU A 717 -15.06 -13.98 -28.11
C LEU A 717 -14.62 -15.16 -28.96
N SER A 718 -15.50 -15.74 -29.78
CA SER A 718 -15.08 -16.76 -30.75
C SER A 718 -14.05 -16.21 -31.74
N LEU A 719 -14.24 -14.97 -32.21
CA LEU A 719 -13.28 -14.32 -33.09
C LEU A 719 -11.97 -14.06 -32.38
N TYR A 720 -12.05 -13.46 -31.19
CA TYR A 720 -10.87 -13.16 -30.34
C TYR A 720 -10.06 -14.43 -30.01
N MET A 721 -10.71 -15.49 -29.56
CA MET A 721 -10.08 -16.77 -29.25
C MET A 721 -9.40 -17.40 -30.47
N ALA A 722 -10.06 -17.38 -31.65
CA ALA A 722 -9.49 -17.90 -32.88
C ALA A 722 -8.27 -17.11 -33.38
N GLU A 723 -8.25 -15.77 -33.15
CA GLU A 723 -7.13 -14.92 -33.56
C GLU A 723 -5.95 -15.03 -32.60
N ARG A 724 -6.21 -15.18 -31.31
CA ARG A 724 -5.16 -15.14 -30.28
C ARG A 724 -4.62 -16.52 -29.90
N TYR A 725 -5.47 -17.52 -29.86
CA TYR A 725 -5.16 -18.90 -29.41
C TYR A 725 -5.40 -19.97 -30.48
N GLY A 726 -6.06 -19.66 -31.60
CA GLY A 726 -6.26 -20.57 -32.70
C GLY A 726 -4.98 -20.71 -33.52
N TRP A 727 -4.28 -21.83 -33.43
CA TRP A 727 -3.06 -22.17 -34.17
C TRP A 727 -3.34 -22.79 -35.53
#